data_c5613b7604f403dfc552f655ea324916
#
_entry.id   c5613b7604f403dfc552f655ea324916
#
_cell.length_a   1.000
_cell.length_b   1.000
_cell.length_c   1.000
_cell.angle_alpha   90.00
_cell.angle_beta   90.00
_cell.angle_gamma   90.00
#
_symmetry.space_group_name_H-M   'P 1'
#
loop_
_entity.id
_entity.type
_entity.pdbx_description
1 polymer ?
#
loop_
_entity_poly.entity_id
_entity_poly.type
_entity_poly.pdbx_seq_one_letter_code
_entity_poly.pdbx_strand_id
1 'polypeptide(L)'
;MNQMAGDPGPRYNTQPNLKLQKPIQPYVCSTLEDFQEERDFLANIIFPRLNDFCSPRGTYFKAVDLRWSAVKAHKSFTTNLFRQYSCLCSQHLKLCLDCVDSCSPFFICLLGQTYGDFLPHYTPFLFSNVKDFANLSKGEQNLYVAAKNGYPWVLETPNCSLTEFEITQAAFRKESQFQFFYFRTSNSLLRTFSEEEEEKLSPTFLMNEEGKLKVGRLKAKIIGKGLPVRFYRDLEELGDLVFKDWSAVVEKLYPVPIIMENIDYKHSLECLYHEEFAEKCEQVFVISKESNRTFEILERFALKDVELDSDSAGLGLDSILRINALPTYKSILLLSGERGCGKSTLIASWVNYFKSRHPGVLMIPYFVGSTCESSDIMSVIHYFIMELQHRAHGPQIEMDFLNEDSSVLVFSLLVEVFMAFISLKPCVLVLDGIEELIGIYGISGQKAKDFSWLPCSLPPHCKFILSTVSSSLSCKSLCARPDVRTLELSGMGDEDTKFSIFRQHLSTPDQERFGQSKPILRKKPNLTPLKLAIIASELQECRIYRNEFQCLREYLEMASVQELWELILKRWVEDYGWNLKQKETNSDAVASGKGLSGWVADALCLLCISHCGLAEDELLHLLDMLGYRNNQKVTTVHWAAFRNATKHWIQEKPDGLLCFRHQSLRNAVEHKLLGVITPVRESSPNMSQHTVNHKKARFHQVLMRYFQRQSIFWRVYQELPWHMKMSRCWEGLCSFVTSPSITDFISKIHNPSLWTRLHLVHYWDVLLEAGYDVSESFLLCVAKIEAEQCQKVKKRPTISVLECSLSQVTAADKCRMILFVGSFLKLMGKINDAERLFLSVEEMLLQSPSMTEMLLKAQNAIGELYLEIGMTEKGLTYFQKAWSNLLRFTLSDLKTSQELMRQKGWLLEMCLLQD
;
A
#
# COMPACT_ATOMS: atom_id res chain seq x y z
N MET A 1 23.45 -36.30 -38.99
CA MET A 1 22.27 -36.94 -39.59
C MET A 1 21.19 -36.98 -38.58
N ASN A 2 20.10 -36.26 -38.88
CA ASN A 2 18.73 -36.31 -38.31
C ASN A 2 18.57 -36.32 -36.78
N GLN A 3 18.43 -35.19 -36.16
CA GLN A 3 17.25 -34.40 -35.81
C GLN A 3 15.98 -35.25 -35.61
N MET A 4 15.66 -35.58 -34.35
CA MET A 4 14.28 -35.76 -33.91
C MET A 4 13.94 -34.58 -32.95
N ALA A 5 13.14 -33.69 -33.49
CA ALA A 5 12.50 -32.65 -32.73
C ALA A 5 11.47 -33.30 -31.79
N GLY A 6 11.71 -33.26 -30.50
CA GLY A 6 10.72 -33.56 -29.49
C GLY A 6 9.65 -32.46 -29.48
N ASP A 7 8.42 -32.91 -29.59
CA ASP A 7 7.19 -32.12 -29.47
C ASP A 7 7.23 -31.26 -28.19
N PRO A 8 7.04 -29.91 -28.25
CA PRO A 8 6.94 -29.11 -27.05
C PRO A 8 5.60 -29.44 -26.39
N GLY A 9 5.68 -30.07 -25.23
CA GLY A 9 4.51 -30.36 -24.40
C GLY A 9 3.64 -29.11 -24.20
N PRO A 10 2.39 -29.24 -23.77
CA PRO A 10 1.40 -28.16 -23.78
C PRO A 10 1.94 -26.96 -23.01
N ARG A 11 2.16 -25.87 -23.75
CA ARG A 11 2.40 -24.55 -23.15
C ARG A 11 1.18 -24.24 -22.29
N TYR A 12 1.34 -24.29 -20.98
CA TYR A 12 0.35 -23.74 -20.07
C TYR A 12 0.16 -22.29 -20.48
N ASN A 13 -1.02 -21.98 -21.00
CA ASN A 13 -1.46 -20.61 -21.21
C ASN A 13 -1.32 -19.90 -19.87
N THR A 14 -0.30 -19.08 -19.71
CA THR A 14 -0.25 -18.08 -18.67
C THR A 14 -1.38 -17.13 -18.98
N GLN A 15 -2.52 -17.29 -18.29
CA GLN A 15 -3.56 -16.28 -18.27
C GLN A 15 -2.89 -14.96 -17.90
N PRO A 16 -3.32 -13.85 -18.48
CA PRO A 16 -2.80 -12.56 -18.11
C PRO A 16 -3.04 -12.37 -16.62
N ASN A 17 -1.98 -12.51 -15.81
CA ASN A 17 -2.01 -12.10 -14.42
C ASN A 17 -2.52 -10.67 -14.40
N LEU A 18 -3.59 -10.43 -13.68
CA LEU A 18 -4.12 -9.10 -13.43
C LEU A 18 -3.06 -8.34 -12.63
N LYS A 19 -2.06 -7.78 -13.32
CA LYS A 19 -1.14 -6.84 -12.71
C LYS A 19 -1.92 -5.55 -12.55
N LEU A 20 -2.13 -5.10 -11.32
CA LEU A 20 -2.49 -3.72 -11.09
C LEU A 20 -1.47 -2.89 -11.86
N GLN A 21 -1.97 -2.10 -12.78
CA GLN A 21 -1.12 -1.50 -13.75
C GLN A 21 -0.54 -0.24 -13.13
N LYS A 22 0.74 0.04 -13.39
CA LYS A 22 1.41 1.22 -12.85
C LYS A 22 0.54 2.46 -13.09
N PRO A 23 0.41 3.37 -12.10
CA PRO A 23 -0.39 4.57 -12.27
C PRO A 23 0.15 5.45 -13.39
N ILE A 24 -0.74 6.18 -14.04
CA ILE A 24 -0.37 7.22 -14.99
C ILE A 24 -0.19 8.51 -14.20
N GLN A 25 1.06 8.94 -14.03
CA GLN A 25 1.42 10.09 -13.19
C GLN A 25 2.13 11.16 -14.05
N PRO A 26 1.42 11.97 -14.83
CA PRO A 26 2.06 13.03 -15.60
C PRO A 26 2.50 14.20 -14.71
N TYR A 27 3.70 14.74 -14.99
CA TYR A 27 4.13 16.01 -14.43
C TYR A 27 3.50 17.16 -15.19
N VAL A 28 2.92 18.14 -14.47
CA VAL A 28 2.30 19.33 -15.06
C VAL A 28 3.28 20.51 -15.05
N CYS A 29 3.78 20.86 -16.23
CA CYS A 29 4.70 21.96 -16.44
C CYS A 29 3.98 23.17 -17.04
N SER A 30 4.14 24.35 -16.47
CA SER A 30 3.73 25.65 -17.05
C SER A 30 4.39 26.79 -16.29
N THR A 31 4.36 28.00 -16.86
CA THR A 31 4.55 29.21 -16.10
C THR A 31 3.40 29.38 -15.10
N LEU A 32 3.73 29.68 -13.83
CA LEU A 32 2.74 29.57 -12.75
C LEU A 32 1.76 30.74 -12.69
N GLU A 33 2.20 31.92 -13.14
CA GLU A 33 1.44 33.17 -12.99
C GLU A 33 0.27 33.26 -13.95
N ASP A 34 0.42 32.75 -15.17
CA ASP A 34 -0.56 32.91 -16.25
C ASP A 34 -1.38 31.64 -16.58
N PHE A 35 -1.18 30.53 -15.85
CA PHE A 35 -1.89 29.25 -16.04
C PHE A 35 -2.61 28.74 -14.80
N GLN A 36 -3.00 29.60 -13.89
CA GLN A 36 -3.65 29.19 -12.66
C GLN A 36 -5.07 28.65 -12.90
N GLU A 37 -5.83 29.28 -13.79
CA GLU A 37 -7.20 28.88 -14.15
C GLU A 37 -7.20 27.51 -14.88
N GLU A 38 -6.29 27.33 -15.84
CA GLU A 38 -6.14 26.07 -16.57
C GLU A 38 -5.77 24.92 -15.63
N ARG A 39 -4.82 25.14 -14.72
CA ARG A 39 -4.42 24.14 -13.73
C ARG A 39 -5.57 23.79 -12.78
N ASP A 40 -6.35 24.78 -12.34
CA ASP A 40 -7.53 24.55 -11.48
C ASP A 40 -8.61 23.77 -12.22
N PHE A 41 -8.87 24.11 -13.48
CA PHE A 41 -9.84 23.43 -14.32
C PHE A 41 -9.43 21.97 -14.57
N LEU A 42 -8.17 21.71 -14.93
CA LEU A 42 -7.66 20.37 -15.14
C LEU A 42 -7.72 19.54 -13.87
N ALA A 43 -7.29 20.10 -12.73
CA ALA A 43 -7.24 19.39 -11.45
C ALA A 43 -8.63 19.05 -10.91
N ASN A 44 -9.62 19.94 -11.08
CA ASN A 44 -10.93 19.77 -10.48
C ASN A 44 -11.93 19.04 -11.39
N ILE A 45 -11.74 19.04 -12.70
CA ILE A 45 -12.71 18.52 -13.67
C ILE A 45 -12.10 17.39 -14.51
N ILE A 46 -10.97 17.60 -15.15
CA ILE A 46 -10.45 16.69 -16.17
C ILE A 46 -9.68 15.50 -15.53
N PHE A 47 -8.80 15.75 -14.59
CA PHE A 47 -8.03 14.67 -13.94
C PHE A 47 -8.92 13.68 -13.17
N PRO A 48 -9.98 14.10 -12.44
CA PRO A 48 -10.94 13.17 -11.87
C PRO A 48 -11.65 12.31 -12.94
N ARG A 49 -12.09 12.91 -14.06
CA ARG A 49 -12.70 12.15 -15.18
C ARG A 49 -11.72 11.13 -15.79
N LEU A 50 -10.45 11.47 -15.92
CA LEU A 50 -9.41 10.54 -16.38
C LEU A 50 -9.17 9.42 -15.36
N ASN A 51 -9.22 9.73 -14.07
CA ASN A 51 -9.13 8.73 -13.03
C ASN A 51 -10.31 7.75 -13.06
N ASP A 52 -11.54 8.26 -13.23
CA ASP A 52 -12.74 7.42 -13.43
C ASP A 52 -12.61 6.53 -14.69
N PHE A 53 -11.98 7.05 -15.74
CA PHE A 53 -11.71 6.28 -16.97
C PHE A 53 -10.62 5.20 -16.76
N CYS A 54 -9.67 5.42 -15.86
CA CYS A 54 -8.62 4.46 -15.49
C CYS A 54 -9.13 3.35 -14.56
N SER A 55 -10.03 3.68 -13.64
CA SER A 55 -10.51 2.79 -12.59
C SER A 55 -10.99 1.42 -13.09
N PRO A 56 -11.86 1.31 -14.14
CA PRO A 56 -12.30 0.02 -14.68
C PRO A 56 -11.17 -0.79 -15.32
N ARG A 57 -10.01 -0.21 -15.54
CA ARG A 57 -8.82 -0.83 -16.12
C ARG A 57 -7.78 -1.26 -15.10
N GLY A 58 -8.09 -1.12 -13.79
CA GLY A 58 -7.21 -1.48 -12.68
C GLY A 58 -5.99 -0.57 -12.55
N THR A 59 -6.08 0.68 -12.97
CA THR A 59 -5.06 1.72 -12.81
C THR A 59 -5.71 3.02 -12.35
N TYR A 60 -4.90 4.02 -12.01
CA TYR A 60 -5.39 5.34 -11.65
C TYR A 60 -4.58 6.45 -12.32
N PHE A 61 -5.20 7.63 -12.44
CA PHE A 61 -4.58 8.83 -13.00
C PHE A 61 -4.32 9.84 -11.89
N LYS A 62 -3.05 10.21 -11.69
CA LYS A 62 -2.64 11.15 -10.64
C LYS A 62 -1.58 12.12 -11.20
N ALA A 63 -1.99 13.30 -11.61
CA ALA A 63 -1.07 14.33 -12.07
C ALA A 63 -0.26 14.93 -10.91
N VAL A 64 1.03 15.18 -11.12
CA VAL A 64 1.93 15.87 -10.19
C VAL A 64 1.99 17.33 -10.57
N ASP A 65 1.31 18.18 -9.79
CA ASP A 65 1.20 19.63 -10.01
C ASP A 65 1.85 20.39 -8.84
N LEU A 66 3.08 20.91 -9.05
CA LEU A 66 3.80 21.68 -8.05
C LEU A 66 3.40 23.16 -8.13
N ARG A 67 2.60 23.62 -7.16
CA ARG A 67 2.09 25.01 -7.11
C ARG A 67 2.97 25.90 -6.24
N TRP A 68 4.08 26.35 -6.80
CA TRP A 68 5.03 27.22 -6.10
C TRP A 68 4.44 28.58 -5.70
N SER A 69 3.46 29.08 -6.43
CA SER A 69 2.75 30.33 -6.07
C SER A 69 2.08 30.28 -4.69
N ALA A 70 1.77 29.10 -4.17
CA ALA A 70 1.25 28.92 -2.83
C ALA A 70 2.31 29.13 -1.74
N VAL A 71 3.61 29.12 -2.10
CA VAL A 71 4.74 29.29 -1.18
C VAL A 71 5.16 30.76 -1.18
N LYS A 72 4.43 31.60 -0.43
CA LYS A 72 4.72 33.06 -0.34
C LYS A 72 5.52 33.38 0.93
N ALA A 73 6.55 34.24 0.76
CA ALA A 73 7.26 34.81 1.88
C ALA A 73 6.38 35.80 2.63
N HIS A 74 6.06 35.53 3.88
CA HIS A 74 5.30 36.43 4.75
C HIS A 74 6.25 37.21 5.68
N LYS A 75 6.02 38.53 5.85
CA LYS A 75 6.81 39.40 6.73
C LYS A 75 6.80 38.97 8.21
N SER A 76 5.89 38.07 8.60
CA SER A 76 5.75 37.57 9.98
C SER A 76 6.26 36.14 10.20
N PHE A 77 7.17 35.64 9.37
CA PHE A 77 7.74 34.34 9.57
C PHE A 77 8.57 34.25 10.86
N THR A 78 8.44 33.12 11.58
CA THR A 78 9.41 32.75 12.60
C THR A 78 10.76 32.48 11.94
N THR A 79 11.85 32.61 12.68
CA THR A 79 13.21 32.35 12.17
C THR A 79 13.34 30.98 11.49
N ASN A 80 12.71 29.96 12.07
CA ASN A 80 12.73 28.60 11.51
C ASN A 80 11.92 28.49 10.21
N LEU A 81 10.75 29.08 10.14
CA LEU A 81 9.91 29.06 8.93
C LEU A 81 10.57 29.84 7.78
N PHE A 82 11.22 30.96 8.09
CA PHE A 82 12.01 31.73 7.11
C PHE A 82 13.19 30.91 6.59
N ARG A 83 13.90 30.19 7.46
CA ARG A 83 15.01 29.30 7.05
C ARG A 83 14.49 28.20 6.10
N GLN A 84 13.40 27.54 6.45
CA GLN A 84 12.79 26.51 5.61
C GLN A 84 12.35 27.05 4.25
N TYR A 85 11.73 28.20 4.21
CA TYR A 85 11.37 28.89 2.99
C TYR A 85 12.60 29.19 2.13
N SER A 86 13.67 29.72 2.71
CA SER A 86 14.91 30.03 2.00
C SER A 86 15.57 28.76 1.43
N CYS A 87 15.64 27.69 2.21
CA CYS A 87 16.15 26.40 1.77
C CYS A 87 15.33 25.79 0.63
N LEU A 88 14.01 25.86 0.73
CA LEU A 88 13.10 25.37 -0.31
C LEU A 88 13.27 26.17 -1.60
N CYS A 89 13.40 27.50 -1.51
CA CYS A 89 13.62 28.36 -2.67
C CYS A 89 14.97 28.09 -3.36
N SER A 90 16.01 27.71 -2.63
CA SER A 90 17.31 27.41 -3.21
C SER A 90 17.40 26.05 -3.92
N GLN A 91 16.48 25.14 -3.65
CA GLN A 91 16.40 23.80 -4.27
C GLN A 91 15.21 23.65 -5.23
N HIS A 92 14.53 24.72 -5.57
CA HIS A 92 13.34 24.72 -6.42
C HIS A 92 13.56 23.99 -7.75
N LEU A 93 14.60 24.36 -8.49
CA LEU A 93 14.96 23.74 -9.76
C LEU A 93 15.22 22.23 -9.59
N LYS A 94 16.05 21.85 -8.59
CA LYS A 94 16.29 20.43 -8.31
C LYS A 94 15.02 19.68 -8.07
N LEU A 95 14.12 20.18 -7.22
CA LEU A 95 12.88 19.52 -6.88
C LEU A 95 11.97 19.33 -8.09
N CYS A 96 11.84 20.33 -8.95
CA CYS A 96 11.09 20.21 -10.21
C CYS A 96 11.68 19.13 -11.11
N LEU A 97 13.00 19.12 -11.31
CA LEU A 97 13.66 18.13 -12.16
C LEU A 97 13.53 16.70 -11.58
N ASP A 98 13.63 16.53 -10.29
CA ASP A 98 13.40 15.24 -9.62
C ASP A 98 11.96 14.74 -9.82
N CYS A 99 10.97 15.64 -9.75
CA CYS A 99 9.57 15.31 -10.02
C CYS A 99 9.34 14.96 -11.49
N VAL A 100 9.95 15.69 -12.43
CA VAL A 100 9.93 15.35 -13.85
C VAL A 100 10.49 13.95 -14.08
N ASP A 101 11.62 13.62 -13.47
CA ASP A 101 12.24 12.30 -13.58
C ASP A 101 11.37 11.18 -12.99
N SER A 102 10.74 11.44 -11.85
CA SER A 102 9.86 10.46 -11.19
C SER A 102 8.57 10.20 -11.95
N CYS A 103 8.07 11.20 -12.70
CA CYS A 103 6.88 11.11 -13.54
C CYS A 103 7.16 10.54 -14.94
N SER A 104 8.42 10.43 -15.35
CA SER A 104 8.78 9.89 -16.67
C SER A 104 8.17 8.49 -16.88
N PRO A 105 7.53 8.20 -18.03
CA PRO A 105 7.59 8.93 -19.31
C PRO A 105 6.47 9.96 -19.55
N PHE A 106 5.67 10.31 -18.56
CA PHE A 106 4.44 11.09 -18.69
C PHE A 106 4.65 12.58 -18.41
N PHE A 107 4.23 13.45 -19.37
CA PHE A 107 4.45 14.88 -19.24
C PHE A 107 3.34 15.70 -19.90
N ILE A 108 2.81 16.70 -19.19
CA ILE A 108 1.83 17.68 -19.66
C ILE A 108 2.48 19.06 -19.61
N CYS A 109 2.54 19.75 -20.73
CA CYS A 109 3.11 21.09 -20.79
C CYS A 109 2.09 22.10 -21.33
N LEU A 110 1.84 23.16 -20.56
CA LEU A 110 1.01 24.30 -20.97
C LEU A 110 1.92 25.50 -21.26
N LEU A 111 1.88 26.03 -22.48
CA LEU A 111 2.68 27.17 -22.91
C LEU A 111 1.84 28.31 -23.46
N GLY A 112 1.98 29.48 -22.84
CA GLY A 112 1.38 30.74 -23.27
C GLY A 112 2.35 31.66 -23.98
N GLN A 113 2.33 32.92 -23.59
CA GLN A 113 3.20 33.94 -24.13
C GLN A 113 4.31 34.37 -23.16
N THR A 114 4.23 33.96 -21.91
CA THR A 114 5.23 34.26 -20.89
C THR A 114 6.31 33.20 -20.89
N TYR A 115 7.58 33.64 -20.75
CA TYR A 115 8.73 32.73 -20.68
C TYR A 115 9.03 32.28 -19.23
N GLY A 116 8.66 33.12 -18.24
CA GLY A 116 9.04 32.97 -16.84
C GLY A 116 10.40 33.61 -16.51
N ASP A 117 10.76 33.57 -15.22
CA ASP A 117 11.99 34.20 -14.74
C ASP A 117 13.25 33.46 -15.26
N PHE A 118 14.26 34.19 -15.62
CA PHE A 118 15.57 33.69 -16.08
C PHE A 118 16.71 34.63 -15.66
N LEU A 119 17.94 34.09 -15.64
CA LEU A 119 19.14 34.89 -15.35
C LEU A 119 19.72 35.51 -16.62
N PRO A 120 19.50 36.79 -16.87
CA PRO A 120 20.02 37.44 -18.11
C PRO A 120 21.54 37.57 -18.10
N HIS A 121 22.14 37.77 -16.95
CA HIS A 121 23.58 37.89 -16.75
C HIS A 121 24.07 36.81 -15.79
N TYR A 122 24.75 35.82 -16.29
CA TYR A 122 25.33 34.73 -15.55
C TYR A 122 26.85 34.80 -15.63
N THR A 123 27.50 34.84 -14.47
CA THR A 123 28.96 34.70 -14.41
C THR A 123 29.26 33.23 -14.07
N PRO A 124 29.93 32.49 -14.97
CA PRO A 124 30.27 31.10 -14.69
C PRO A 124 31.08 30.96 -13.39
N PHE A 125 30.59 30.14 -12.48
CA PHE A 125 31.35 29.82 -11.28
C PHE A 125 31.84 28.37 -11.34
N LEU A 126 33.04 28.14 -10.84
CA LEU A 126 33.58 26.82 -10.65
C LEU A 126 33.15 26.33 -9.25
N PHE A 127 32.67 25.11 -9.14
CA PHE A 127 32.25 24.52 -7.86
C PHE A 127 33.33 24.61 -6.77
N SER A 128 34.60 24.52 -7.18
CA SER A 128 35.77 24.67 -6.29
C SER A 128 35.91 26.07 -5.69
N ASN A 129 35.32 27.10 -6.31
CA ASN A 129 35.49 28.51 -5.94
C ASN A 129 34.33 29.07 -5.13
N VAL A 130 33.25 28.32 -4.95
CA VAL A 130 32.09 28.74 -4.12
C VAL A 130 32.45 28.56 -2.65
N LYS A 131 33.05 29.60 -2.05
CA LYS A 131 33.41 29.61 -0.64
C LYS A 131 32.24 29.97 0.26
N ASP A 132 31.28 30.71 -0.25
CA ASP A 132 30.11 31.16 0.49
C ASP A 132 28.85 31.08 -0.40
N PHE A 133 28.02 30.08 -0.13
CA PHE A 133 26.77 29.85 -0.82
C PHE A 133 25.76 30.99 -0.61
N ALA A 134 25.82 31.67 0.54
CA ALA A 134 24.90 32.76 0.86
C ALA A 134 25.07 34.00 -0.01
N ASN A 135 26.26 34.16 -0.62
CA ASN A 135 26.55 35.30 -1.50
C ASN A 135 26.04 35.13 -2.94
N LEU A 136 25.58 33.92 -3.30
CA LEU A 136 24.98 33.64 -4.60
C LEU A 136 23.56 34.22 -4.67
N SER A 137 23.16 34.74 -5.83
CA SER A 137 21.77 35.07 -6.10
C SER A 137 20.87 33.81 -6.00
N LYS A 138 19.57 33.96 -5.77
CA LYS A 138 18.63 32.82 -5.67
C LYS A 138 18.65 31.92 -6.91
N GLY A 139 18.76 32.50 -8.10
CA GLY A 139 18.89 31.76 -9.34
C GLY A 139 20.18 30.96 -9.40
N GLU A 140 21.32 31.56 -9.05
CA GLU A 140 22.62 30.87 -8.98
C GLU A 140 22.64 29.77 -7.91
N GLN A 141 21.99 29.99 -6.76
CA GLN A 141 21.80 28.95 -5.75
C GLN A 141 21.04 27.75 -6.30
N ASN A 142 19.97 27.97 -7.04
CA ASN A 142 19.19 26.91 -7.70
C ASN A 142 20.03 26.12 -8.71
N LEU A 143 20.77 26.82 -9.59
CA LEU A 143 21.67 26.16 -10.54
C LEU A 143 22.77 25.36 -9.83
N TYR A 144 23.37 25.93 -8.77
CA TYR A 144 24.39 25.24 -7.99
C TYR A 144 23.86 23.98 -7.32
N VAL A 145 22.69 24.07 -6.65
CA VAL A 145 22.05 22.93 -5.98
C VAL A 145 21.65 21.85 -6.99
N ALA A 146 21.04 22.22 -8.11
CA ALA A 146 20.64 21.26 -9.14
C ALA A 146 21.87 20.57 -9.75
N ALA A 147 22.88 21.34 -10.14
CA ALA A 147 24.09 20.80 -10.77
C ALA A 147 24.86 19.87 -9.84
N LYS A 148 24.98 20.23 -8.55
CA LYS A 148 25.65 19.41 -7.53
C LYS A 148 24.90 18.10 -7.26
N ASN A 149 23.59 18.09 -7.48
CA ASN A 149 22.70 17.01 -7.08
C ASN A 149 22.11 16.20 -8.25
N GLY A 150 22.88 16.03 -9.33
CA GLY A 150 22.52 15.10 -10.40
C GLY A 150 22.22 15.75 -11.77
N TYR A 151 22.15 17.09 -11.82
CA TYR A 151 21.81 17.82 -13.06
C TYR A 151 22.93 18.78 -13.49
N PRO A 152 24.20 18.33 -13.72
CA PRO A 152 25.30 19.21 -14.09
C PRO A 152 25.06 19.99 -15.40
N TRP A 153 24.23 19.46 -16.28
CA TRP A 153 23.87 20.06 -17.57
C TRP A 153 23.16 21.41 -17.46
N VAL A 154 22.54 21.75 -16.32
CA VAL A 154 21.86 23.05 -16.15
C VAL A 154 22.84 24.22 -16.23
N LEU A 155 24.13 23.96 -16.03
CA LEU A 155 25.20 24.97 -16.18
C LEU A 155 25.60 25.23 -17.62
N GLU A 156 25.22 24.35 -18.55
CA GLU A 156 25.49 24.54 -19.99
C GLU A 156 24.60 25.63 -20.59
N THR A 157 23.36 25.77 -20.04
CA THR A 157 22.38 26.75 -20.50
C THR A 157 21.76 27.52 -19.33
N PRO A 158 22.54 28.28 -18.56
CA PRO A 158 22.09 28.88 -17.30
C PRO A 158 21.02 29.96 -17.44
N ASN A 159 20.85 30.52 -18.67
CA ASN A 159 19.92 31.60 -18.97
C ASN A 159 18.51 31.10 -19.32
N CYS A 160 18.19 29.84 -19.04
CA CYS A 160 16.86 29.27 -19.27
C CYS A 160 15.92 29.57 -18.08
N SER A 161 14.62 29.64 -18.36
CA SER A 161 13.58 29.68 -17.33
C SER A 161 13.40 28.29 -16.72
N LEU A 162 12.77 28.25 -15.53
CA LEU A 162 12.42 26.98 -14.87
C LEU A 162 11.64 26.06 -15.83
N THR A 163 10.64 26.61 -16.50
CA THR A 163 9.81 25.88 -17.48
C THR A 163 10.66 25.30 -18.63
N GLU A 164 11.65 26.01 -19.14
CA GLU A 164 12.54 25.47 -20.17
C GLU A 164 13.47 24.38 -19.63
N PHE A 165 13.94 24.47 -18.37
CA PHE A 165 14.69 23.40 -17.74
C PHE A 165 13.84 22.13 -17.59
N GLU A 166 12.58 22.25 -17.14
CA GLU A 166 11.64 21.12 -17.01
C GLU A 166 11.38 20.46 -18.37
N ILE A 167 11.11 21.25 -19.41
CA ILE A 167 10.90 20.76 -20.79
C ILE A 167 12.18 20.09 -21.31
N THR A 168 13.35 20.68 -21.06
CA THR A 168 14.62 20.10 -21.47
C THR A 168 14.85 18.74 -20.84
N GLN A 169 14.61 18.61 -19.54
CA GLN A 169 14.73 17.34 -18.85
C GLN A 169 13.72 16.31 -19.35
N ALA A 170 12.45 16.71 -19.50
CA ALA A 170 11.38 15.80 -19.89
C ALA A 170 11.47 15.35 -21.35
N ALA A 171 11.69 16.31 -22.28
CA ALA A 171 11.45 16.06 -23.71
C ALA A 171 12.69 16.19 -24.59
N PHE A 172 13.70 17.01 -24.19
CA PHE A 172 14.89 17.18 -25.04
C PHE A 172 16.01 16.21 -24.66
N ARG A 173 16.06 15.77 -23.41
CA ARG A 173 17.03 14.78 -22.92
C ARG A 173 16.48 13.35 -22.83
N LYS A 174 15.16 13.21 -22.63
CA LYS A 174 14.48 11.92 -22.55
C LYS A 174 13.33 11.90 -23.56
N GLU A 175 13.45 11.10 -24.60
CA GLU A 175 12.38 10.96 -25.59
C GLU A 175 11.28 10.03 -25.06
N SER A 176 10.03 10.47 -25.17
CA SER A 176 8.84 9.69 -24.85
C SER A 176 7.67 10.05 -25.73
N GLN A 177 6.86 9.05 -26.09
CA GLN A 177 5.62 9.21 -26.85
C GLN A 177 4.44 9.69 -25.98
N PHE A 178 4.63 9.87 -24.68
CA PHE A 178 3.57 10.26 -23.73
C PHE A 178 3.82 11.67 -23.18
N GLN A 179 4.30 12.56 -24.02
CA GLN A 179 4.58 13.95 -23.71
C GLN A 179 3.74 14.84 -24.62
N PHE A 180 2.83 15.62 -24.03
CA PHE A 180 1.89 16.45 -24.76
C PHE A 180 2.09 17.93 -24.42
N PHE A 181 2.06 18.78 -25.45
CA PHE A 181 2.26 20.21 -25.36
C PHE A 181 1.00 20.95 -25.83
N TYR A 182 0.42 21.76 -24.93
CA TYR A 182 -0.79 22.54 -25.19
C TYR A 182 -0.44 24.02 -25.25
N PHE A 183 -0.59 24.63 -26.43
CA PHE A 183 -0.25 26.01 -26.66
C PHE A 183 -1.51 26.86 -26.65
N ARG A 184 -1.56 27.85 -25.73
CA ARG A 184 -2.64 28.82 -25.71
C ARG A 184 -2.51 29.80 -26.86
N THR A 185 -3.60 29.98 -27.67
CA THR A 185 -3.68 30.95 -28.75
C THR A 185 -4.12 32.31 -28.22
N SER A 186 -3.52 33.41 -28.76
CA SER A 186 -3.59 34.74 -28.18
C SER A 186 -4.95 35.46 -28.28
N ASN A 187 -5.95 34.91 -28.97
CA ASN A 187 -7.14 35.69 -29.36
C ASN A 187 -8.35 35.61 -28.40
N SER A 188 -8.31 34.82 -27.32
CA SER A 188 -9.52 34.60 -26.55
C SER A 188 -9.47 35.07 -25.08
N LEU A 189 -8.29 35.40 -24.55
CA LEU A 189 -8.16 35.85 -23.15
C LEU A 189 -7.64 37.30 -23.03
N LEU A 190 -7.60 38.06 -24.12
CA LEU A 190 -7.58 39.50 -24.02
C LEU A 190 -8.98 39.97 -23.57
N ARG A 191 -9.26 39.80 -22.27
CA ARG A 191 -10.18 40.77 -21.64
C ARG A 191 -9.58 42.14 -21.95
N THR A 192 -10.33 42.93 -22.66
CA THR A 192 -10.04 44.36 -22.76
C THR A 192 -10.07 44.93 -21.35
N PHE A 193 -8.90 44.98 -20.70
CA PHE A 193 -8.74 45.74 -19.48
C PHE A 193 -9.08 47.18 -19.84
N SER A 194 -9.89 47.85 -19.04
CA SER A 194 -10.12 49.31 -19.15
C SER A 194 -8.78 50.00 -18.86
N GLU A 195 -8.53 51.14 -19.52
CA GLU A 195 -7.29 51.91 -19.35
C GLU A 195 -6.95 52.21 -17.87
N GLU A 196 -7.95 52.22 -16.98
CA GLU A 196 -7.79 52.39 -15.51
C GLU A 196 -7.24 51.14 -14.82
N GLU A 197 -7.34 49.95 -15.40
CA GLU A 197 -6.78 48.72 -14.86
C GLU A 197 -5.35 48.49 -15.32
N GLU A 198 -4.95 49.00 -16.47
CA GLU A 198 -3.55 48.96 -16.97
C GLU A 198 -2.57 49.76 -16.10
N GLU A 199 -3.02 50.86 -15.47
CA GLU A 199 -2.18 51.64 -14.53
C GLU A 199 -1.91 50.95 -13.19
N LYS A 200 -2.68 49.92 -12.86
CA LYS A 200 -2.50 49.13 -11.60
C LYS A 200 -1.71 47.88 -11.79
N LEU A 201 -1.38 47.46 -12.99
CA LEU A 201 -0.55 46.31 -13.30
C LEU A 201 0.92 46.64 -13.02
N SER A 202 1.50 45.91 -12.11
CA SER A 202 2.91 45.99 -11.73
C SER A 202 3.82 45.92 -12.97
N PRO A 203 4.94 46.66 -13.05
CA PRO A 203 5.90 46.68 -14.17
C PRO A 203 6.45 45.27 -14.55
N THR A 204 6.26 44.26 -13.71
CA THR A 204 6.61 42.87 -13.97
C THR A 204 5.77 42.19 -15.04
N PHE A 205 4.59 42.73 -15.39
CA PHE A 205 3.73 42.25 -16.48
C PHE A 205 4.08 42.76 -17.88
N LEU A 206 4.89 43.78 -17.96
CA LEU A 206 5.43 44.21 -19.25
C LEU A 206 6.45 43.17 -19.72
N MET A 207 6.00 42.28 -20.59
CA MET A 207 6.86 41.25 -21.21
C MET A 207 8.11 41.88 -21.79
N ASN A 208 9.26 41.56 -21.21
CA ASN A 208 10.53 41.92 -21.79
C ASN A 208 10.61 41.33 -23.22
N GLU A 209 10.99 42.12 -24.21
CA GLU A 209 11.15 41.68 -25.60
C GLU A 209 12.04 40.45 -25.73
N GLU A 210 13.04 40.31 -24.86
CA GLU A 210 13.89 39.15 -24.79
C GLU A 210 13.09 37.87 -24.37
N GLY A 211 12.16 38.00 -23.41
CA GLY A 211 11.28 36.91 -22.99
C GLY A 211 10.35 36.45 -24.12
N LYS A 212 9.78 37.38 -24.90
CA LYS A 212 8.97 37.05 -26.09
C LYS A 212 9.77 36.27 -27.12
N LEU A 213 11.01 36.67 -27.37
CA LEU A 213 11.89 35.98 -28.31
C LEU A 213 12.26 34.59 -27.82
N LYS A 214 12.53 34.43 -26.53
CA LYS A 214 12.88 33.12 -25.92
C LYS A 214 11.70 32.15 -25.98
N VAL A 215 10.48 32.55 -25.62
CA VAL A 215 9.30 31.67 -25.70
C VAL A 215 8.98 31.26 -27.13
N GLY A 216 9.17 32.19 -28.11
CA GLY A 216 9.05 31.90 -29.55
C GLY A 216 10.06 30.85 -30.01
N ARG A 217 11.34 30.98 -29.59
CA ARG A 217 12.39 30.00 -29.89
C ARG A 217 12.11 28.64 -29.24
N LEU A 218 11.62 28.63 -27.99
CA LEU A 218 11.27 27.38 -27.27
C LEU A 218 10.13 26.65 -27.97
N LYS A 219 9.05 27.37 -28.36
CA LYS A 219 7.94 26.79 -29.15
C LYS A 219 8.42 26.25 -30.51
N ALA A 220 9.25 27.01 -31.22
CA ALA A 220 9.83 26.55 -32.48
C ALA A 220 10.69 25.28 -32.28
N LYS A 221 11.46 25.19 -31.19
CA LYS A 221 12.27 24.02 -30.86
C LYS A 221 11.43 22.80 -30.57
N ILE A 222 10.31 22.97 -29.85
CA ILE A 222 9.35 21.89 -29.56
C ILE A 222 8.71 21.35 -30.84
N ILE A 223 8.22 22.27 -31.72
CA ILE A 223 7.62 21.89 -32.99
C ILE A 223 8.67 21.24 -33.91
N GLY A 224 9.89 21.82 -34.00
CA GLY A 224 10.98 21.30 -34.82
C GLY A 224 11.46 19.89 -34.40
N LYS A 225 11.27 19.50 -33.13
CA LYS A 225 11.51 18.12 -32.67
C LYS A 225 10.37 17.15 -33.03
N GLY A 226 9.26 17.60 -33.58
CA GLY A 226 8.11 16.77 -33.92
C GLY A 226 7.30 16.29 -32.72
N LEU A 227 7.41 16.98 -31.59
CA LEU A 227 6.66 16.63 -30.39
C LEU A 227 5.15 16.90 -30.57
N PRO A 228 4.24 16.15 -29.92
CA PRO A 228 2.80 16.34 -30.03
C PRO A 228 2.36 17.71 -29.48
N VAL A 229 2.00 18.63 -30.38
CA VAL A 229 1.54 19.98 -30.01
C VAL A 229 0.05 20.12 -30.36
N ARG A 230 -0.72 20.67 -29.41
CA ARG A 230 -2.14 21.06 -29.56
C ARG A 230 -2.30 22.55 -29.31
N PHE A 231 -3.21 23.18 -30.03
CA PHE A 231 -3.57 24.58 -29.83
C PHE A 231 -4.98 24.67 -29.25
N TYR A 232 -5.18 25.54 -28.26
CA TYR A 232 -6.49 25.76 -27.66
C TYR A 232 -6.78 27.25 -27.43
N ARG A 233 -8.06 27.58 -27.29
CA ARG A 233 -8.55 28.97 -27.17
C ARG A 233 -9.15 29.23 -25.79
N ASP A 234 -9.82 28.24 -25.23
CA ASP A 234 -10.55 28.34 -23.97
C ASP A 234 -10.34 27.08 -23.12
N LEU A 235 -10.88 27.11 -21.89
CA LEU A 235 -10.71 26.01 -20.92
C LEU A 235 -11.42 24.72 -21.33
N GLU A 236 -12.57 24.83 -22.01
CA GLU A 236 -13.34 23.65 -22.44
C GLU A 236 -12.57 22.91 -23.56
N GLU A 237 -12.08 23.66 -24.57
CA GLU A 237 -11.26 23.10 -25.65
C GLU A 237 -9.97 22.45 -25.09
N LEU A 238 -9.31 23.09 -24.12
CA LEU A 238 -8.18 22.49 -23.41
C LEU A 238 -8.56 21.19 -22.75
N GLY A 239 -9.68 21.18 -22.02
CA GLY A 239 -10.15 19.99 -21.30
C GLY A 239 -10.45 18.83 -22.22
N ASP A 240 -11.11 19.08 -23.33
CA ASP A 240 -11.43 18.07 -24.35
C ASP A 240 -10.18 17.50 -25.02
N LEU A 241 -9.20 18.34 -25.35
CA LEU A 241 -7.91 17.93 -25.91
C LEU A 241 -7.12 17.06 -24.91
N VAL A 242 -7.01 17.51 -23.66
CA VAL A 242 -6.30 16.75 -22.60
C VAL A 242 -7.01 15.42 -22.35
N PHE A 243 -8.33 15.43 -22.23
CA PHE A 243 -9.09 14.20 -22.01
C PHE A 243 -8.92 13.22 -23.16
N LYS A 244 -9.01 13.69 -24.41
CA LYS A 244 -8.85 12.86 -25.62
C LYS A 244 -7.43 12.27 -25.72
N ASP A 245 -6.39 13.10 -25.56
CA ASP A 245 -5.01 12.63 -25.69
C ASP A 245 -4.68 11.60 -24.59
N TRP A 246 -5.08 11.86 -23.33
CA TRP A 246 -4.76 11.00 -22.21
C TRP A 246 -5.65 9.75 -22.10
N SER A 247 -6.89 9.82 -22.56
CA SER A 247 -7.71 8.59 -22.69
C SER A 247 -7.13 7.66 -23.76
N ALA A 248 -6.58 8.20 -24.87
CA ALA A 248 -5.87 7.40 -25.85
C ALA A 248 -4.59 6.76 -25.30
N VAL A 249 -3.87 7.46 -24.41
CA VAL A 249 -2.71 6.88 -23.68
C VAL A 249 -3.16 5.74 -22.78
N VAL A 250 -4.26 5.94 -22.02
CA VAL A 250 -4.83 4.89 -21.17
C VAL A 250 -5.23 3.68 -22.01
N GLU A 251 -5.93 3.87 -23.11
CA GLU A 251 -6.34 2.77 -24.01
C GLU A 251 -5.15 2.04 -24.63
N LYS A 252 -4.09 2.77 -24.98
CA LYS A 252 -2.87 2.19 -25.54
C LYS A 252 -2.10 1.34 -24.52
N LEU A 253 -1.98 1.82 -23.29
CA LEU A 253 -1.27 1.11 -22.22
C LEU A 253 -2.15 0.03 -21.60
N TYR A 254 -3.46 0.25 -21.54
CA TYR A 254 -4.45 -0.56 -20.81
C TYR A 254 -5.71 -0.76 -21.67
N PRO A 255 -5.62 -1.55 -22.76
CA PRO A 255 -6.65 -1.57 -23.81
C PRO A 255 -7.99 -2.18 -23.42
N VAL A 256 -8.03 -3.00 -22.36
CA VAL A 256 -9.26 -3.71 -21.96
C VAL A 256 -9.65 -3.34 -20.54
N PRO A 257 -10.88 -2.87 -20.31
CA PRO A 257 -11.40 -2.70 -18.95
C PRO A 257 -11.41 -4.07 -18.25
N ILE A 258 -10.95 -4.10 -17.02
CA ILE A 258 -11.04 -5.30 -16.20
C ILE A 258 -12.50 -5.48 -15.82
N ILE A 259 -13.13 -6.54 -16.35
CA ILE A 259 -14.46 -6.94 -15.92
C ILE A 259 -14.27 -7.58 -14.54
N MET A 260 -14.60 -6.81 -13.50
CA MET A 260 -14.38 -7.17 -12.09
C MET A 260 -15.35 -8.27 -11.59
N GLU A 261 -16.21 -8.84 -12.44
CA GLU A 261 -17.31 -9.70 -12.00
C GLU A 261 -16.89 -11.03 -11.36
N ASN A 262 -15.63 -11.50 -11.55
CA ASN A 262 -15.16 -12.80 -11.04
C ASN A 262 -13.72 -12.80 -10.49
N ILE A 263 -13.17 -11.65 -10.10
CA ILE A 263 -11.79 -11.60 -9.61
C ILE A 263 -11.82 -11.12 -8.18
N ASP A 264 -11.21 -11.90 -7.28
CA ASP A 264 -10.92 -11.43 -5.93
C ASP A 264 -9.85 -10.31 -6.02
N TYR A 265 -10.36 -9.07 -6.14
CA TYR A 265 -9.52 -7.87 -6.24
C TYR A 265 -8.54 -7.77 -5.07
N LYS A 266 -8.98 -8.13 -3.87
CA LYS A 266 -8.15 -8.07 -2.66
C LYS A 266 -6.99 -9.05 -2.74
N HIS A 267 -7.25 -10.28 -3.16
CA HIS A 267 -6.21 -11.29 -3.34
C HIS A 267 -5.21 -10.89 -4.43
N SER A 268 -5.71 -10.38 -5.57
CA SER A 268 -4.86 -9.89 -6.66
C SER A 268 -3.99 -8.72 -6.24
N LEU A 269 -4.51 -7.81 -5.43
CA LEU A 269 -3.77 -6.69 -4.86
C LEU A 269 -2.68 -7.18 -3.89
N GLU A 270 -2.98 -8.18 -3.07
CA GLU A 270 -2.01 -8.77 -2.15
C GLU A 270 -0.87 -9.48 -2.89
N CYS A 271 -1.17 -10.23 -3.95
CA CYS A 271 -0.15 -10.81 -4.84
C CYS A 271 0.82 -9.75 -5.38
N LEU A 272 0.26 -8.61 -5.80
CA LEU A 272 1.03 -7.48 -6.30
C LEU A 272 1.96 -6.87 -5.27
N TYR A 273 1.51 -6.72 -4.04
CA TYR A 273 2.36 -6.23 -2.95
C TYR A 273 3.56 -7.14 -2.71
N HIS A 274 3.35 -8.45 -2.75
CA HIS A 274 4.44 -9.42 -2.60
C HIS A 274 5.40 -9.39 -3.80
N GLU A 275 4.90 -9.27 -5.03
CA GLU A 275 5.73 -9.13 -6.24
C GLU A 275 6.55 -7.84 -6.20
N GLU A 276 5.93 -6.71 -5.91
CA GLU A 276 6.61 -5.41 -5.82
C GLU A 276 7.68 -5.39 -4.71
N PHE A 277 7.38 -6.02 -3.57
CA PHE A 277 8.36 -6.18 -2.49
C PHE A 277 9.58 -6.95 -2.96
N ALA A 278 9.37 -8.08 -3.64
CA ALA A 278 10.45 -8.91 -4.16
C ALA A 278 11.30 -8.17 -5.22
N GLU A 279 10.67 -7.47 -6.16
CA GLU A 279 11.37 -6.67 -7.17
C GLU A 279 12.23 -5.56 -6.54
N LYS A 280 11.69 -4.83 -5.56
CA LYS A 280 12.45 -3.78 -4.84
C LYS A 280 13.62 -4.33 -4.04
N CYS A 281 13.48 -5.53 -3.49
CA CYS A 281 14.58 -6.21 -2.80
C CYS A 281 15.66 -6.66 -3.77
N GLU A 282 15.30 -7.19 -4.93
CA GLU A 282 16.24 -7.63 -5.96
C GLU A 282 17.08 -6.48 -6.52
N GLN A 283 16.49 -5.30 -6.73
CA GLN A 283 17.18 -4.11 -7.25
C GLN A 283 18.36 -3.66 -6.37
N VAL A 284 18.30 -3.92 -5.07
CA VAL A 284 19.35 -3.54 -4.10
C VAL A 284 20.23 -4.71 -3.66
N PHE A 285 19.98 -5.90 -4.19
CA PHE A 285 20.70 -7.10 -3.82
C PHE A 285 22.12 -7.10 -4.39
N VAL A 286 23.09 -7.43 -3.54
CA VAL A 286 24.50 -7.60 -3.94
C VAL A 286 24.89 -9.06 -3.83
N ILE A 287 25.29 -9.63 -4.97
CA ILE A 287 25.74 -11.02 -5.04
C ILE A 287 27.10 -11.14 -4.32
N SER A 288 27.18 -12.09 -3.39
CA SER A 288 28.41 -12.46 -2.68
C SER A 288 28.66 -13.97 -2.79
N LYS A 289 29.85 -14.41 -2.41
CA LYS A 289 30.15 -15.85 -2.36
C LYS A 289 29.25 -16.60 -1.38
N GLU A 290 28.88 -15.93 -0.28
CA GLU A 290 28.01 -16.49 0.75
C GLU A 290 26.55 -16.57 0.27
N SER A 291 26.05 -15.51 -0.40
CA SER A 291 24.72 -15.53 -0.99
C SER A 291 24.56 -16.62 -2.07
N ASN A 292 25.58 -16.81 -2.90
CA ASN A 292 25.56 -17.88 -3.90
C ASN A 292 25.51 -19.28 -3.26
N ARG A 293 26.30 -19.52 -2.21
CA ARG A 293 26.23 -20.79 -1.45
C ARG A 293 24.85 -21.00 -0.84
N THR A 294 24.25 -19.93 -0.29
CA THR A 294 22.91 -19.98 0.28
C THR A 294 21.89 -20.27 -0.80
N PHE A 295 22.00 -19.68 -1.99
CA PHE A 295 21.13 -19.94 -3.13
C PHE A 295 21.20 -21.43 -3.55
N GLU A 296 22.39 -21.99 -3.63
CA GLU A 296 22.58 -23.42 -3.94
C GLU A 296 21.95 -24.35 -2.89
N ILE A 297 22.02 -23.98 -1.61
CA ILE A 297 21.41 -24.76 -0.53
C ILE A 297 19.89 -24.70 -0.62
N LEU A 298 19.34 -23.51 -0.85
CA LEU A 298 17.90 -23.30 -1.01
C LEU A 298 17.36 -24.03 -2.25
N GLU A 299 18.08 -23.94 -3.39
CA GLU A 299 17.73 -24.61 -4.64
C GLU A 299 17.74 -26.13 -4.49
N ARG A 300 18.80 -26.69 -3.91
CA ARG A 300 18.89 -28.13 -3.62
C ARG A 300 17.78 -28.62 -2.69
N PHE A 301 17.42 -27.82 -1.68
CA PHE A 301 16.31 -28.15 -0.78
C PHE A 301 14.97 -28.13 -1.50
N ALA A 302 14.72 -27.11 -2.33
CA ALA A 302 13.47 -26.95 -3.08
C ALA A 302 13.27 -28.05 -4.16
N LEU A 303 14.35 -28.52 -4.78
CA LEU A 303 14.31 -29.52 -5.88
C LEU A 303 14.49 -30.95 -5.40
N LYS A 304 14.88 -31.22 -4.16
CA LYS A 304 15.05 -32.58 -3.66
C LYS A 304 13.71 -33.31 -3.68
N ASP A 305 13.46 -34.00 -4.76
CA ASP A 305 12.58 -35.15 -4.73
C ASP A 305 13.22 -36.22 -3.84
N VAL A 306 12.40 -36.84 -3.03
CA VAL A 306 12.62 -37.93 -2.09
C VAL A 306 13.80 -38.85 -2.48
N GLU A 307 15.02 -38.40 -2.47
CA GLU A 307 16.19 -39.26 -2.41
C GLU A 307 16.50 -39.52 -0.94
N LEU A 308 16.28 -40.78 -0.52
CA LEU A 308 16.85 -41.32 0.70
C LEU A 308 18.31 -40.87 0.81
N ASP A 309 18.68 -40.27 1.94
CA ASP A 309 20.04 -39.91 2.26
C ASP A 309 20.94 -41.14 2.04
N SER A 310 21.55 -41.26 0.83
CA SER A 310 22.49 -42.30 0.49
C SER A 310 23.88 -42.07 1.10
N ASP A 311 24.05 -41.05 1.91
CA ASP A 311 25.33 -40.75 2.57
C ASP A 311 25.61 -41.59 3.82
N SER A 312 24.77 -42.60 4.13
CA SER A 312 25.03 -43.61 5.17
C SER A 312 25.36 -45.02 4.65
N ALA A 313 25.67 -45.12 3.37
CA ALA A 313 26.11 -46.39 2.79
C ALA A 313 27.60 -46.66 3.06
N GLY A 314 27.94 -46.81 4.29
CA GLY A 314 29.27 -47.21 4.70
C GLY A 314 29.35 -47.58 6.16
N LEU A 315 28.81 -48.71 6.55
CA LEU A 315 29.33 -49.58 7.60
C LEU A 315 28.29 -50.65 7.97
N GLY A 316 28.75 -51.86 7.91
CA GLY A 316 28.00 -53.07 7.90
C GLY A 316 27.21 -53.42 9.18
N LEU A 317 26.36 -54.38 9.00
CA LEU A 317 25.78 -55.41 9.90
C LEU A 317 25.02 -55.08 11.20
N ASP A 318 24.86 -53.82 11.58
CA ASP A 318 24.00 -53.47 12.76
C ASP A 318 22.61 -52.91 12.38
N SER A 319 22.19 -53.04 11.13
CA SER A 319 20.96 -52.44 10.57
C SER A 319 19.66 -53.24 10.84
N ILE A 320 19.71 -54.40 11.55
CA ILE A 320 18.49 -55.18 11.80
C ILE A 320 17.73 -54.78 13.06
N LEU A 321 18.28 -53.92 13.93
CA LEU A 321 17.65 -53.48 15.16
C LEU A 321 17.10 -52.04 15.15
N ARG A 322 17.15 -51.32 14.00
CA ARG A 322 16.58 -49.97 13.85
C ARG A 322 15.31 -49.90 12.99
N ILE A 323 14.48 -50.92 13.04
CA ILE A 323 13.21 -50.97 12.25
C ILE A 323 12.13 -50.04 12.78
N ASN A 324 12.33 -49.33 13.87
CA ASN A 324 11.31 -48.43 14.46
C ASN A 324 11.60 -46.92 14.43
N ALA A 325 12.66 -46.44 13.77
CA ALA A 325 12.84 -45.02 13.54
C ALA A 325 12.55 -44.75 12.04
N LEU A 326 11.31 -44.41 11.73
CA LEU A 326 10.98 -43.78 10.45
C LEU A 326 11.93 -42.60 10.25
N PRO A 327 12.67 -42.52 9.11
CA PRO A 327 13.51 -41.36 8.82
C PRO A 327 12.63 -40.12 8.84
N THR A 328 12.87 -39.24 9.81
CA THR A 328 12.16 -37.97 9.89
C THR A 328 12.51 -37.14 8.66
N TYR A 329 11.56 -37.05 7.77
CA TYR A 329 11.71 -36.31 6.51
C TYR A 329 11.70 -34.80 6.83
N LYS A 330 12.77 -34.07 6.49
CA LYS A 330 12.88 -32.64 6.72
C LYS A 330 12.25 -31.87 5.58
N SER A 331 10.99 -31.49 5.75
CA SER A 331 10.20 -30.73 4.75
C SER A 331 10.26 -29.23 4.96
N ILE A 332 10.81 -28.74 6.09
CA ILE A 332 10.91 -27.32 6.44
C ILE A 332 12.38 -26.90 6.48
N LEU A 333 12.72 -25.79 5.81
CA LEU A 333 14.02 -25.14 5.94
C LEU A 333 13.84 -23.78 6.60
N LEU A 334 14.50 -23.58 7.73
CA LEU A 334 14.48 -22.32 8.47
C LEU A 334 15.77 -21.53 8.24
N LEU A 335 15.65 -20.37 7.59
CA LEU A 335 16.73 -19.40 7.44
C LEU A 335 16.70 -18.46 8.64
N SER A 336 17.68 -18.55 9.53
CA SER A 336 17.82 -17.68 10.68
C SER A 336 18.97 -16.68 10.50
N GLY A 337 18.91 -15.57 11.19
CA GLY A 337 20.01 -14.59 11.19
C GLY A 337 19.65 -13.34 12.00
N GLU A 338 20.61 -12.48 12.28
CA GLU A 338 20.40 -11.24 13.02
C GLU A 338 19.44 -10.27 12.30
N ARG A 339 18.83 -9.36 13.06
CA ARG A 339 17.96 -8.32 12.51
C ARG A 339 18.78 -7.37 11.61
N GLY A 340 18.29 -7.16 10.37
CA GLY A 340 18.95 -6.29 9.38
C GLY A 340 20.14 -6.91 8.65
N CYS A 341 20.38 -8.24 8.78
CA CYS A 341 21.43 -8.95 8.04
C CYS A 341 21.12 -9.20 6.56
N GLY A 342 19.90 -8.89 6.09
CA GLY A 342 19.49 -9.01 4.67
C GLY A 342 18.74 -10.26 4.32
N LYS A 343 18.11 -10.99 5.27
CA LYS A 343 17.31 -12.21 5.02
C LYS A 343 16.24 -12.02 3.95
N SER A 344 15.38 -11.02 4.13
CA SER A 344 14.27 -10.74 3.19
C SER A 344 14.77 -10.41 1.79
N THR A 345 15.83 -9.60 1.69
CA THR A 345 16.46 -9.26 0.41
C THR A 345 17.06 -10.49 -0.27
N LEU A 346 17.70 -11.37 0.48
CA LEU A 346 18.26 -12.62 -0.04
C LEU A 346 17.16 -13.56 -0.51
N ILE A 347 16.11 -13.78 0.30
CA ILE A 347 14.99 -14.66 -0.06
C ILE A 347 14.24 -14.12 -1.27
N ALA A 348 13.92 -12.83 -1.31
CA ALA A 348 13.21 -12.22 -2.44
C ALA A 348 14.02 -12.38 -3.75
N SER A 349 15.31 -12.10 -3.70
CA SER A 349 16.20 -12.29 -4.85
C SER A 349 16.33 -13.77 -5.27
N TRP A 350 16.38 -14.67 -4.30
CA TRP A 350 16.39 -16.10 -4.58
C TRP A 350 15.07 -16.59 -5.20
N VAL A 351 13.93 -16.10 -4.73
CA VAL A 351 12.60 -16.43 -5.31
C VAL A 351 12.54 -16.06 -6.78
N ASN A 352 12.97 -14.85 -7.15
CA ASN A 352 12.99 -14.42 -8.56
C ASN A 352 13.98 -15.22 -9.40
N TYR A 353 15.16 -15.48 -8.86
CA TYR A 353 16.17 -16.35 -9.48
C TYR A 353 15.62 -17.78 -9.72
N PHE A 354 15.00 -18.38 -8.71
CA PHE A 354 14.45 -19.74 -8.80
C PHE A 354 13.28 -19.81 -9.78
N LYS A 355 12.31 -18.86 -9.71
CA LYS A 355 11.19 -18.81 -10.67
C LYS A 355 11.65 -18.69 -12.12
N SER A 356 12.69 -17.90 -12.37
CA SER A 356 13.23 -17.75 -13.74
C SER A 356 13.91 -19.03 -14.25
N ARG A 357 14.55 -19.79 -13.37
CA ARG A 357 15.31 -20.99 -13.73
C ARG A 357 14.45 -22.26 -13.76
N HIS A 358 13.44 -22.33 -12.90
CA HIS A 358 12.54 -23.48 -12.75
C HIS A 358 11.06 -23.09 -12.92
N PRO A 359 10.62 -22.62 -14.11
CA PRO A 359 9.26 -22.11 -14.32
C PRO A 359 8.17 -23.19 -14.18
N GLY A 360 8.54 -24.48 -14.20
CA GLY A 360 7.62 -25.61 -14.00
C GLY A 360 7.36 -25.97 -12.55
N VAL A 361 8.08 -25.37 -11.59
CA VAL A 361 7.89 -25.63 -10.16
C VAL A 361 6.93 -24.60 -9.57
N LEU A 362 5.88 -25.08 -8.92
CA LEU A 362 4.94 -24.20 -8.23
C LEU A 362 5.60 -23.58 -6.99
N MET A 363 5.93 -22.29 -7.05
CA MET A 363 6.51 -21.54 -5.94
C MET A 363 5.62 -20.37 -5.55
N ILE A 364 5.26 -20.30 -4.28
CA ILE A 364 4.39 -19.26 -3.71
C ILE A 364 5.13 -18.53 -2.58
N PRO A 365 5.65 -17.32 -2.82
CA PRO A 365 6.26 -16.49 -1.80
C PRO A 365 5.24 -15.65 -1.05
N TYR A 366 5.48 -15.43 0.23
CA TYR A 366 4.75 -14.50 1.09
C TYR A 366 5.72 -13.74 2.00
N PHE A 367 5.62 -12.42 2.02
CA PHE A 367 6.48 -11.54 2.81
C PHE A 367 5.65 -10.88 3.91
N VAL A 368 5.86 -11.30 5.16
CA VAL A 368 5.15 -10.76 6.32
C VAL A 368 5.47 -9.27 6.49
N GLY A 369 4.45 -8.44 6.73
CA GLY A 369 4.61 -7.00 6.86
C GLY A 369 4.63 -6.21 5.54
N SER A 370 4.48 -6.87 4.38
CA SER A 370 4.32 -6.18 3.08
C SER A 370 3.02 -5.37 3.00
N THR A 371 1.98 -5.80 3.70
CA THR A 371 0.70 -5.11 3.89
C THR A 371 0.34 -5.00 5.37
N CYS A 372 -0.69 -4.26 5.72
CA CYS A 372 -1.17 -4.18 7.11
C CYS A 372 -1.75 -5.51 7.62
N GLU A 373 -2.31 -6.31 6.73
CA GLU A 373 -2.95 -7.59 7.05
C GLU A 373 -2.00 -8.79 6.89
N SER A 374 -0.91 -8.63 6.16
CA SER A 374 0.05 -9.71 5.87
C SER A 374 0.81 -10.21 7.09
N SER A 375 0.64 -9.60 8.25
CA SER A 375 1.19 -10.09 9.52
C SER A 375 0.25 -11.07 10.25
N ASP A 376 -1.03 -11.16 9.87
CA ASP A 376 -1.96 -12.11 10.49
C ASP A 376 -1.82 -13.51 9.90
N ILE A 377 -1.72 -14.53 10.78
CA ILE A 377 -1.48 -15.91 10.36
C ILE A 377 -2.65 -16.52 9.56
N MET A 378 -3.89 -16.13 9.83
CA MET A 378 -5.03 -16.59 9.01
C MET A 378 -4.94 -16.01 7.59
N SER A 379 -4.50 -14.75 7.47
CA SER A 379 -4.24 -14.12 6.18
C SER A 379 -3.21 -14.89 5.36
N VAL A 380 -2.12 -15.28 6.00
CA VAL A 380 -1.06 -16.08 5.37
C VAL A 380 -1.60 -17.42 4.84
N ILE A 381 -2.32 -18.16 5.69
CA ILE A 381 -2.85 -19.47 5.32
C ILE A 381 -3.88 -19.35 4.20
N HIS A 382 -4.80 -18.39 4.30
CA HIS A 382 -5.79 -18.13 3.27
C HIS A 382 -5.12 -17.77 1.92
N TYR A 383 -4.10 -16.91 1.94
CA TYR A 383 -3.35 -16.56 0.74
C TYR A 383 -2.75 -17.79 0.06
N PHE A 384 -2.11 -18.68 0.82
CA PHE A 384 -1.57 -19.90 0.27
C PHE A 384 -2.64 -20.80 -0.33
N ILE A 385 -3.79 -20.93 0.34
CA ILE A 385 -4.92 -21.71 -0.19
C ILE A 385 -5.38 -21.13 -1.53
N MET A 386 -5.62 -19.82 -1.60
CA MET A 386 -6.07 -19.14 -2.82
C MET A 386 -5.06 -19.30 -3.97
N GLU A 387 -3.75 -19.10 -3.71
CA GLU A 387 -2.72 -19.29 -4.72
C GLU A 387 -2.59 -20.75 -5.18
N LEU A 388 -2.69 -21.71 -4.28
CA LEU A 388 -2.68 -23.14 -4.61
C LEU A 388 -3.91 -23.49 -5.48
N GLN A 389 -5.08 -22.98 -5.15
CA GLN A 389 -6.31 -23.17 -5.90
C GLN A 389 -6.19 -22.58 -7.31
N HIS A 390 -5.84 -21.31 -7.44
CA HIS A 390 -5.75 -20.62 -8.73
C HIS A 390 -4.74 -21.29 -9.69
N ARG A 391 -3.62 -21.73 -9.17
CA ARG A 391 -2.55 -22.32 -9.98
C ARG A 391 -2.73 -23.83 -10.23
N ALA A 392 -3.52 -24.52 -9.39
CA ALA A 392 -3.74 -25.95 -9.52
C ALA A 392 -4.90 -26.31 -10.45
N HIS A 393 -5.97 -25.54 -10.42
CA HIS A 393 -7.26 -25.90 -11.04
C HIS A 393 -7.78 -24.86 -12.06
N GLY A 394 -7.11 -23.72 -12.18
CA GLY A 394 -7.61 -22.58 -12.95
C GLY A 394 -8.75 -21.83 -12.23
N PRO A 395 -9.25 -20.73 -12.83
CA PRO A 395 -10.17 -19.81 -12.15
C PRO A 395 -11.61 -20.34 -11.97
N GLN A 396 -11.90 -21.59 -12.35
CA GLN A 396 -13.26 -22.11 -12.44
C GLN A 396 -13.76 -22.94 -11.26
N ILE A 397 -12.92 -23.20 -10.25
CA ILE A 397 -13.39 -23.89 -9.04
C ILE A 397 -13.56 -22.84 -7.95
N GLU A 398 -14.75 -22.28 -7.89
CA GLU A 398 -15.22 -21.55 -6.72
C GLU A 398 -15.24 -22.54 -5.55
N MET A 399 -14.44 -22.26 -4.52
CA MET A 399 -14.47 -23.06 -3.30
C MET A 399 -15.70 -22.67 -2.48
N ASP A 400 -16.83 -23.30 -2.76
CA ASP A 400 -18.11 -23.04 -2.11
C ASP A 400 -18.05 -23.17 -0.58
N PHE A 401 -17.12 -23.95 -0.04
CA PHE A 401 -16.98 -24.11 1.41
C PHE A 401 -16.23 -22.97 2.12
N LEU A 402 -15.58 -22.07 1.38
CA LEU A 402 -15.10 -20.78 1.90
C LEU A 402 -16.13 -19.66 1.69
N ASN A 403 -17.19 -19.95 0.94
CA ASN A 403 -18.26 -19.01 0.64
C ASN A 403 -19.31 -18.95 1.75
N GLU A 404 -19.83 -17.79 1.87
CA GLU A 404 -20.97 -17.19 2.55
C GLU A 404 -21.49 -17.81 3.86
N ASP A 405 -21.55 -19.13 4.03
CA ASP A 405 -22.33 -19.74 5.11
C ASP A 405 -21.57 -20.78 5.95
N SER A 406 -20.28 -21.01 5.67
CA SER A 406 -19.54 -22.04 6.40
C SER A 406 -18.99 -21.52 7.73
N SER A 407 -19.11 -22.32 8.76
CA SER A 407 -18.48 -22.16 10.06
C SER A 407 -16.93 -22.20 10.06
N VAL A 408 -16.31 -21.95 8.91
CA VAL A 408 -14.85 -21.96 8.66
C VAL A 408 -14.10 -20.86 9.44
N LEU A 409 -14.74 -20.18 10.37
CA LEU A 409 -14.09 -19.29 11.32
C LEU A 409 -13.23 -20.04 12.33
N VAL A 410 -13.29 -21.34 12.33
CA VAL A 410 -12.41 -22.15 13.19
C VAL A 410 -11.06 -22.24 12.49
N PHE A 411 -10.03 -21.62 13.07
CA PHE A 411 -8.65 -21.64 12.59
C PHE A 411 -8.15 -23.06 12.27
N SER A 412 -8.55 -24.07 13.07
CA SER A 412 -8.24 -25.48 12.85
C SER A 412 -8.71 -25.98 11.49
N LEU A 413 -9.94 -25.64 11.09
CA LEU A 413 -10.49 -26.05 9.80
C LEU A 413 -9.74 -25.40 8.62
N LEU A 414 -9.35 -24.14 8.78
CA LEU A 414 -8.53 -23.47 7.77
C LEU A 414 -7.17 -24.16 7.59
N VAL A 415 -6.57 -24.62 8.68
CA VAL A 415 -5.32 -25.42 8.65
C VAL A 415 -5.55 -26.77 7.97
N GLU A 416 -6.66 -27.46 8.26
CA GLU A 416 -7.00 -28.74 7.60
C GLU A 416 -7.18 -28.56 6.08
N VAL A 417 -7.89 -27.52 5.65
CA VAL A 417 -8.05 -27.14 4.24
C VAL A 417 -6.68 -26.86 3.60
N PHE A 418 -5.84 -26.11 4.28
CA PHE A 418 -4.47 -25.84 3.82
C PHE A 418 -3.68 -27.15 3.65
N MET A 419 -3.74 -28.05 4.62
CA MET A 419 -3.07 -29.36 4.54
C MET A 419 -3.60 -30.22 3.38
N ALA A 420 -4.90 -30.17 3.11
CA ALA A 420 -5.49 -30.84 1.96
C ALA A 420 -4.92 -30.28 0.65
N PHE A 421 -4.87 -28.93 0.48
CA PHE A 421 -4.34 -28.32 -0.74
C PHE A 421 -2.87 -28.62 -1.00
N ILE A 422 -2.01 -28.52 0.01
CA ILE A 422 -0.58 -28.85 -0.15
C ILE A 422 -0.33 -30.35 -0.42
N SER A 423 -1.31 -31.20 -0.13
CA SER A 423 -1.24 -32.63 -0.42
C SER A 423 -1.58 -32.97 -1.88
N LEU A 424 -2.21 -32.08 -2.63
CA LEU A 424 -2.68 -32.34 -3.99
C LEU A 424 -1.56 -32.26 -5.04
N LYS A 425 -0.62 -31.32 -4.88
CA LYS A 425 0.44 -31.08 -5.88
C LYS A 425 1.77 -30.69 -5.23
N PRO A 426 2.89 -31.02 -5.88
CA PRO A 426 4.20 -30.54 -5.46
C PRO A 426 4.24 -29.01 -5.43
N CYS A 427 4.71 -28.44 -4.32
CA CYS A 427 4.81 -27.00 -4.15
C CYS A 427 5.96 -26.60 -3.23
N VAL A 428 6.48 -25.39 -3.46
CA VAL A 428 7.46 -24.71 -2.62
C VAL A 428 6.81 -23.46 -2.04
N LEU A 429 6.58 -23.45 -0.75
CA LEU A 429 6.04 -22.30 -0.02
C LEU A 429 7.17 -21.53 0.63
N VAL A 430 7.16 -20.22 0.52
CA VAL A 430 8.18 -19.34 1.11
C VAL A 430 7.48 -18.32 2.00
N LEU A 431 7.83 -18.28 3.27
CA LEU A 431 7.27 -17.33 4.25
C LEU A 431 8.40 -16.58 4.95
N ASP A 432 8.55 -15.31 4.59
CA ASP A 432 9.60 -14.45 5.12
C ASP A 432 9.11 -13.62 6.31
N GLY A 433 9.96 -13.43 7.33
CA GLY A 433 9.69 -12.51 8.45
C GLY A 433 8.73 -13.05 9.51
N ILE A 434 8.77 -14.34 9.81
CA ILE A 434 7.79 -14.99 10.69
C ILE A 434 7.78 -14.48 12.14
N GLU A 435 8.81 -13.77 12.58
CA GLU A 435 8.84 -13.11 13.88
C GLU A 435 7.82 -11.96 14.02
N GLU A 436 7.35 -11.41 12.91
CA GLU A 436 6.36 -10.33 12.86
C GLU A 436 4.92 -10.87 12.82
N LEU A 437 4.73 -12.20 12.75
CA LEU A 437 3.39 -12.81 12.74
C LEU A 437 2.61 -12.45 14.01
N ILE A 438 1.35 -12.16 13.83
CA ILE A 438 0.37 -11.90 14.89
C ILE A 438 -0.82 -12.84 14.72
N GLY A 439 -1.59 -13.03 15.76
CA GLY A 439 -2.87 -13.71 15.71
C GLY A 439 -3.95 -12.70 16.07
N ILE A 440 -4.82 -12.42 15.12
CA ILE A 440 -5.97 -11.53 15.31
C ILE A 440 -7.24 -12.35 15.42
N TYR A 441 -7.35 -13.40 14.60
CA TYR A 441 -8.56 -14.19 14.45
C TYR A 441 -8.37 -15.62 14.95
N GLY A 442 -9.04 -15.99 16.03
CA GLY A 442 -9.14 -17.36 16.53
C GLY A 442 -7.86 -18.00 17.10
N ILE A 443 -6.72 -17.32 17.07
CA ILE A 443 -5.44 -17.82 17.61
C ILE A 443 -4.65 -16.69 18.29
N SER A 444 -4.01 -16.99 19.41
CA SER A 444 -3.16 -16.01 20.09
C SER A 444 -1.86 -15.75 19.33
N GLY A 445 -1.33 -14.53 19.42
CA GLY A 445 -0.06 -14.17 18.79
C GLY A 445 1.11 -15.07 19.17
N GLN A 446 1.12 -15.65 20.38
CA GLN A 446 2.12 -16.60 20.80
C GLN A 446 2.00 -17.91 20.03
N LYS A 447 0.78 -18.47 19.89
CA LYS A 447 0.53 -19.69 19.10
C LYS A 447 0.80 -19.49 17.62
N ALA A 448 0.61 -18.29 17.07
CA ALA A 448 1.00 -17.96 15.69
C ALA A 448 2.53 -18.06 15.51
N LYS A 449 3.30 -17.59 16.50
CA LYS A 449 4.77 -17.55 16.46
C LYS A 449 5.45 -18.85 16.85
N ASP A 450 4.84 -19.71 17.66
CA ASP A 450 5.43 -20.99 18.08
C ASP A 450 5.21 -22.11 17.05
N PHE A 451 4.42 -21.87 16.01
CA PHE A 451 4.11 -22.84 14.96
C PHE A 451 3.49 -24.15 15.44
N SER A 452 2.86 -24.14 16.62
CA SER A 452 2.14 -25.32 17.14
C SER A 452 0.93 -25.71 16.29
N TRP A 453 0.42 -24.80 15.49
CA TRP A 453 -0.68 -25.00 14.55
C TRP A 453 -0.26 -25.82 13.31
N LEU A 454 1.02 -25.84 12.94
CA LEU A 454 1.52 -26.55 11.78
C LEU A 454 1.87 -28.01 12.15
N PRO A 455 1.24 -29.03 11.54
CA PRO A 455 1.56 -30.41 11.80
C PRO A 455 3.05 -30.74 11.67
N CYS A 456 3.55 -31.68 12.45
CA CYS A 456 4.96 -32.08 12.44
C CYS A 456 5.38 -32.89 11.22
N SER A 457 4.45 -33.29 10.35
CA SER A 457 4.73 -33.98 9.09
C SER A 457 3.99 -33.31 7.95
N LEU A 458 4.72 -32.64 7.07
CA LEU A 458 4.19 -32.13 5.81
C LEU A 458 4.30 -33.20 4.72
N PRO A 459 3.47 -33.15 3.66
CA PRO A 459 3.62 -34.02 2.50
C PRO A 459 5.05 -33.96 1.93
N PRO A 460 5.66 -35.10 1.55
CA PRO A 460 7.06 -35.14 1.10
C PRO A 460 7.39 -34.24 -0.07
N HIS A 461 6.40 -34.01 -0.96
CA HIS A 461 6.50 -33.16 -2.13
C HIS A 461 6.23 -31.66 -1.84
N CYS A 462 5.84 -31.32 -0.61
CA CYS A 462 5.71 -29.93 -0.18
C CYS A 462 6.99 -29.50 0.55
N LYS A 463 7.58 -28.39 0.12
CA LYS A 463 8.73 -27.76 0.78
C LYS A 463 8.31 -26.42 1.35
N PHE A 464 8.68 -26.17 2.61
CA PHE A 464 8.37 -24.91 3.27
C PHE A 464 9.66 -24.21 3.70
N ILE A 465 9.94 -23.04 3.14
CA ILE A 465 11.11 -22.23 3.46
C ILE A 465 10.63 -21.06 4.31
N LEU A 466 11.16 -20.97 5.53
CA LEU A 466 10.81 -19.97 6.52
C LEU A 466 12.01 -19.07 6.79
N SER A 467 11.80 -17.78 7.07
CA SER A 467 12.85 -16.92 7.58
C SER A 467 12.49 -16.26 8.90
N THR A 468 13.48 -16.09 9.77
CA THR A 468 13.27 -15.46 11.09
C THR A 468 14.54 -14.83 11.67
N VAL A 469 14.34 -14.00 12.70
CA VAL A 469 15.44 -13.50 13.53
C VAL A 469 15.91 -14.57 14.49
N SER A 470 17.23 -14.81 14.61
CA SER A 470 17.81 -15.88 15.44
C SER A 470 17.40 -15.81 16.91
N SER A 471 17.16 -14.62 17.46
CA SER A 471 16.73 -14.41 18.84
C SER A 471 15.23 -14.55 19.08
N SER A 472 14.41 -14.77 18.02
CA SER A 472 12.95 -14.81 18.09
C SER A 472 12.42 -16.08 18.77
N LEU A 473 11.17 -16.01 19.27
CA LEU A 473 10.45 -17.17 19.76
C LEU A 473 10.26 -18.21 18.67
N SER A 474 9.87 -17.76 17.47
CA SER A 474 9.66 -18.62 16.30
C SER A 474 10.90 -19.43 15.94
N CYS A 475 12.10 -18.82 16.05
CA CYS A 475 13.36 -19.54 15.81
C CYS A 475 13.55 -20.66 16.84
N LYS A 476 13.34 -20.37 18.11
CA LYS A 476 13.52 -21.37 19.20
C LYS A 476 12.53 -22.52 19.05
N SER A 477 11.27 -22.23 18.77
CA SER A 477 10.23 -23.24 18.64
C SER A 477 10.45 -24.12 17.39
N LEU A 478 10.83 -23.55 16.27
CA LEU A 478 11.09 -24.29 15.04
C LEU A 478 12.39 -25.12 15.11
N CYS A 479 13.44 -24.60 15.75
CA CYS A 479 14.68 -25.37 15.94
C CYS A 479 14.48 -26.64 16.82
N ALA A 480 13.46 -26.67 17.66
CA ALA A 480 13.12 -27.83 18.48
C ALA A 480 12.36 -28.92 17.70
N ARG A 481 11.88 -28.65 16.51
CA ARG A 481 11.11 -29.60 15.68
C ARG A 481 12.05 -30.53 14.88
N PRO A 482 11.74 -31.83 14.79
CA PRO A 482 12.59 -32.81 14.09
C PRO A 482 12.54 -32.68 12.57
N ASP A 483 11.45 -32.16 12.01
CA ASP A 483 11.20 -31.98 10.57
C ASP A 483 11.81 -30.69 10.00
N VAL A 484 12.52 -29.90 10.82
CA VAL A 484 13.11 -28.60 10.43
C VAL A 484 14.63 -28.75 10.21
N ARG A 485 15.10 -28.22 9.10
CA ARG A 485 16.51 -27.97 8.82
C ARG A 485 16.81 -26.51 9.04
N THR A 486 17.80 -26.19 9.85
CA THR A 486 18.22 -24.80 10.09
C THR A 486 19.40 -24.41 9.21
N LEU A 487 19.36 -23.20 8.69
CA LEU A 487 20.44 -22.53 7.98
C LEU A 487 20.64 -21.15 8.62
N GLU A 488 21.77 -20.92 9.22
CA GLU A 488 22.09 -19.63 9.82
C GLU A 488 22.83 -18.75 8.82
N LEU A 489 22.30 -17.57 8.57
CA LEU A 489 22.95 -16.53 7.80
C LEU A 489 23.93 -15.81 8.72
N SER A 490 25.22 -16.14 8.61
CA SER A 490 26.27 -15.47 9.34
C SER A 490 26.38 -14.00 8.90
N GLY A 491 26.72 -13.11 9.82
CA GLY A 491 26.94 -11.71 9.48
C GLY A 491 28.03 -11.58 8.40
N MET A 492 27.89 -10.59 7.52
CA MET A 492 28.86 -10.37 6.44
C MET A 492 30.28 -10.19 6.95
N GLY A 493 31.12 -11.21 6.73
CA GLY A 493 32.53 -11.17 7.04
C GLY A 493 33.38 -10.41 6.00
N ASP A 494 32.94 -10.35 4.76
CA ASP A 494 33.67 -9.77 3.65
C ASP A 494 33.50 -8.24 3.57
N GLU A 495 34.62 -7.53 3.70
CA GLU A 495 34.68 -6.07 3.64
C GLU A 495 34.32 -5.51 2.26
N ASP A 496 34.64 -6.25 1.19
CA ASP A 496 34.33 -5.83 -0.18
C ASP A 496 32.84 -5.92 -0.45
N THR A 497 32.17 -6.91 0.10
CA THR A 497 30.70 -7.03 0.04
C THR A 497 30.03 -5.88 0.80
N LYS A 498 30.51 -5.49 2.00
CA LYS A 498 29.98 -4.34 2.74
C LYS A 498 30.11 -3.04 1.94
N PHE A 499 31.25 -2.82 1.32
CA PHE A 499 31.45 -1.64 0.49
C PHE A 499 30.58 -1.68 -0.77
N SER A 500 30.39 -2.84 -1.39
CA SER A 500 29.53 -3.02 -2.56
C SER A 500 28.06 -2.72 -2.23
N ILE A 501 27.56 -3.15 -1.06
CA ILE A 501 26.20 -2.82 -0.59
C ILE A 501 26.07 -1.31 -0.37
N PHE A 502 27.03 -0.69 0.32
CA PHE A 502 27.01 0.75 0.51
C PHE A 502 26.96 1.49 -0.84
N ARG A 503 27.80 1.05 -1.80
CA ARG A 503 27.89 1.62 -3.14
C ARG A 503 26.60 1.43 -3.96
N GLN A 504 25.94 0.29 -3.84
CA GLN A 504 24.69 -0.01 -4.56
C GLN A 504 23.55 0.97 -4.21
N HIS A 505 23.55 1.47 -2.99
CA HIS A 505 22.56 2.46 -2.53
C HIS A 505 22.95 3.91 -2.85
N LEU A 506 24.12 4.15 -3.47
CA LEU A 506 24.54 5.49 -3.89
C LEU A 506 24.27 5.72 -5.38
N SER A 507 23.98 6.97 -5.75
CA SER A 507 23.92 7.38 -7.15
C SER A 507 25.30 7.29 -7.82
N THR A 508 25.35 7.19 -9.15
CA THR A 508 26.63 7.07 -9.88
C THR A 508 27.64 8.17 -9.53
N PRO A 509 27.27 9.48 -9.46
CA PRO A 509 28.20 10.54 -9.05
C PRO A 509 28.68 10.40 -7.61
N ASP A 510 27.83 9.86 -6.72
CA ASP A 510 28.16 9.66 -5.33
C ASP A 510 29.08 8.47 -5.11
N GLN A 511 28.98 7.44 -5.95
CA GLN A 511 29.89 6.30 -5.92
C GLN A 511 31.35 6.70 -6.14
N GLU A 512 31.63 7.64 -7.02
CA GLU A 512 32.98 8.20 -7.21
C GLU A 512 33.43 9.01 -6.00
N ARG A 513 32.56 9.86 -5.48
CA ARG A 513 32.83 10.76 -4.37
C ARG A 513 33.15 10.00 -3.06
N PHE A 514 32.35 8.96 -2.77
CA PHE A 514 32.53 8.12 -1.58
C PHE A 514 33.49 6.94 -1.79
N GLY A 515 34.11 6.79 -2.97
CA GLY A 515 35.09 5.75 -3.23
C GLY A 515 36.26 5.73 -2.21
N GLN A 516 36.61 6.89 -1.69
CA GLN A 516 37.64 7.04 -0.65
C GLN A 516 37.15 6.65 0.76
N SER A 517 35.85 6.39 0.97
CA SER A 517 35.29 6.01 2.28
C SER A 517 35.52 4.55 2.64
N LYS A 518 36.03 3.73 1.71
CA LYS A 518 36.31 2.30 1.93
C LYS A 518 37.17 2.05 3.20
N PRO A 519 38.26 2.81 3.49
CA PRO A 519 39.05 2.61 4.69
C PRO A 519 38.31 2.96 5.99
N ILE A 520 37.34 3.91 5.93
CA ILE A 520 36.54 4.34 7.09
C ILE A 520 35.53 3.23 7.44
N LEU A 521 34.90 2.65 6.44
CA LEU A 521 33.93 1.56 6.61
C LEU A 521 34.60 0.28 7.12
N ARG A 522 35.85 -0.01 6.68
CA ARG A 522 36.66 -1.14 7.15
C ARG A 522 36.92 -1.14 8.67
N LYS A 523 37.10 0.02 9.27
CA LYS A 523 37.38 0.16 10.70
C LYS A 523 36.18 -0.11 11.61
N LYS A 524 34.99 -0.31 11.07
CA LYS A 524 33.73 -0.53 11.83
C LYS A 524 33.21 -1.95 11.61
N PRO A 525 33.43 -2.89 12.54
CA PRO A 525 33.05 -4.29 12.36
C PRO A 525 31.52 -4.50 12.38
N ASN A 526 30.75 -3.70 13.13
CA ASN A 526 29.32 -3.92 13.40
C ASN A 526 28.39 -3.23 12.39
N LEU A 527 28.76 -3.21 11.11
CA LEU A 527 27.91 -2.64 10.06
C LEU A 527 27.05 -3.76 9.43
N THR A 528 25.74 -3.69 9.68
CA THR A 528 24.76 -4.55 9.02
C THR A 528 24.38 -3.99 7.64
N PRO A 529 23.88 -4.82 6.67
CA PRO A 529 23.35 -4.35 5.41
C PRO A 529 22.36 -3.22 5.55
N LEU A 530 21.40 -3.37 6.48
CA LEU A 530 20.40 -2.35 6.75
C LEU A 530 21.03 -1.01 7.18
N LYS A 531 22.00 -1.05 8.08
CA LYS A 531 22.68 0.16 8.52
C LYS A 531 23.44 0.85 7.38
N LEU A 532 24.09 0.07 6.52
CA LEU A 532 24.77 0.59 5.32
C LEU A 532 23.79 1.22 4.34
N ALA A 533 22.64 0.57 4.09
CA ALA A 533 21.57 1.09 3.23
C ALA A 533 21.01 2.41 3.76
N ILE A 534 20.72 2.49 5.07
CA ILE A 534 20.24 3.72 5.71
C ILE A 534 21.27 4.85 5.54
N ILE A 535 22.52 4.60 5.87
CA ILE A 535 23.57 5.61 5.77
C ILE A 535 23.73 6.09 4.33
N ALA A 536 23.79 5.17 3.37
CA ALA A 536 23.98 5.53 1.95
C ALA A 536 22.83 6.37 1.40
N SER A 537 21.57 5.97 1.65
CA SER A 537 20.40 6.73 1.20
C SER A 537 20.30 8.11 1.83
N GLU A 538 20.65 8.23 3.12
CA GLU A 538 20.62 9.52 3.81
C GLU A 538 21.74 10.48 3.36
N LEU A 539 22.89 9.97 2.96
CA LEU A 539 23.99 10.80 2.45
C LEU A 539 23.66 11.45 1.10
N GLN A 540 22.80 10.86 0.29
CA GLN A 540 22.36 11.45 -0.97
C GLN A 540 21.62 12.77 -0.76
N GLU A 541 20.81 12.85 0.27
CA GLU A 541 19.91 13.98 0.51
C GLU A 541 20.45 14.99 1.54
N CYS A 542 21.29 14.56 2.50
CA CYS A 542 21.77 15.47 3.55
C CYS A 542 22.69 16.58 3.04
N ARG A 543 23.37 16.39 1.90
CA ARG A 543 24.34 17.34 1.34
C ARG A 543 23.74 18.67 0.87
N ILE A 544 22.43 18.75 0.73
CA ILE A 544 21.71 20.01 0.41
C ILE A 544 21.87 20.99 1.58
N TYR A 545 21.86 20.49 2.81
CA TYR A 545 21.82 21.28 4.03
C TYR A 545 23.09 21.15 4.89
N ARG A 546 23.87 20.07 4.72
CA ARG A 546 24.94 19.67 5.64
C ARG A 546 26.16 19.14 4.90
N ASN A 547 27.28 19.05 5.64
CA ASN A 547 28.50 18.41 5.12
C ASN A 547 28.34 16.88 5.19
N GLU A 548 28.38 16.24 4.03
CA GLU A 548 28.17 14.79 3.88
C GLU A 548 29.19 13.93 4.65
N PHE A 549 30.46 14.35 4.70
CA PHE A 549 31.51 13.59 5.42
C PHE A 549 31.37 13.69 6.93
N GLN A 550 30.91 14.82 7.44
CA GLN A 550 30.58 14.96 8.85
C GLN A 550 29.38 14.08 9.21
N CYS A 551 28.33 14.10 8.41
CA CYS A 551 27.15 13.24 8.59
C CYS A 551 27.55 11.75 8.54
N LEU A 552 28.38 11.34 7.59
CA LEU A 552 28.88 9.97 7.52
C LEU A 552 29.57 9.54 8.82
N ARG A 553 30.44 10.40 9.41
CA ARG A 553 31.10 10.09 10.68
C ARG A 553 30.12 9.96 11.82
N GLU A 554 29.18 10.92 11.95
CA GLU A 554 28.11 10.88 12.96
C GLU A 554 27.26 9.62 12.85
N TYR A 555 26.83 9.23 11.65
CA TYR A 555 26.02 8.03 11.42
C TYR A 555 26.78 6.73 11.73
N LEU A 556 28.09 6.67 11.45
CA LEU A 556 28.92 5.52 11.75
C LEU A 556 29.21 5.36 13.25
N GLU A 557 29.09 6.42 14.04
CA GLU A 557 29.27 6.39 15.50
C GLU A 557 28.05 5.83 16.24
N MET A 558 26.88 5.84 15.64
CA MET A 558 25.68 5.29 16.27
C MET A 558 25.86 3.78 16.56
N ALA A 559 25.57 3.34 17.77
CA ALA A 559 25.76 1.95 18.17
C ALA A 559 24.71 1.02 17.54
N SER A 560 23.46 1.48 17.45
CA SER A 560 22.33 0.68 16.96
C SER A 560 21.63 1.33 15.76
N VAL A 561 20.83 0.53 15.03
CA VAL A 561 19.93 1.02 13.98
C VAL A 561 18.86 1.95 14.55
N GLN A 562 18.43 1.72 15.78
CA GLN A 562 17.47 2.57 16.49
C GLN A 562 18.02 3.98 16.72
N GLU A 563 19.22 4.09 17.28
CA GLU A 563 19.89 5.38 17.51
C GLU A 563 20.16 6.13 16.19
N LEU A 564 20.54 5.40 15.14
CA LEU A 564 20.72 5.96 13.81
C LEU A 564 19.42 6.57 13.28
N TRP A 565 18.31 5.87 13.39
CA TRP A 565 17.02 6.40 12.99
C TRP A 565 16.59 7.61 13.83
N GLU A 566 16.82 7.60 15.12
CA GLU A 566 16.49 8.75 15.98
C GLU A 566 17.28 10.01 15.59
N LEU A 567 18.56 9.85 15.22
CA LEU A 567 19.36 10.93 14.69
C LEU A 567 18.84 11.46 13.35
N ILE A 568 18.45 10.55 12.45
CA ILE A 568 17.87 10.87 11.14
C ILE A 568 16.51 11.57 11.31
N LEU A 569 15.64 11.08 12.17
CA LEU A 569 14.35 11.72 12.48
C LEU A 569 14.54 13.15 12.99
N LYS A 570 15.52 13.37 13.86
CA LYS A 570 15.90 14.72 14.32
C LYS A 570 16.30 15.61 13.14
N ARG A 571 17.15 15.09 12.25
CA ARG A 571 17.58 15.80 11.05
C ARG A 571 16.40 16.13 10.13
N TRP A 572 15.51 15.19 9.86
CA TRP A 572 14.33 15.42 9.01
C TRP A 572 13.43 16.51 9.57
N VAL A 573 13.19 16.51 10.88
CA VAL A 573 12.38 17.54 11.55
C VAL A 573 13.08 18.92 11.48
N GLU A 574 14.39 18.99 11.64
CA GLU A 574 15.15 20.23 11.58
C GLU A 574 15.26 20.79 10.16
N ASP A 575 15.49 19.92 9.15
CA ASP A 575 15.75 20.32 7.78
C ASP A 575 14.47 20.64 7.00
N TYR A 576 13.37 19.94 7.26
CA TYR A 576 12.11 20.08 6.50
C TYR A 576 10.94 20.64 7.33
N GLY A 577 11.01 20.61 8.66
CA GLY A 577 9.90 20.91 9.56
C GLY A 577 9.89 22.31 10.17
N TRP A 578 8.72 22.75 10.60
CA TRP A 578 8.54 23.89 11.50
C TRP A 578 7.43 23.59 12.50
N ASN A 579 7.46 24.30 13.64
CA ASN A 579 6.52 24.14 14.73
C ASN A 579 5.39 25.17 14.63
N LEU A 580 4.19 24.80 15.07
CA LEU A 580 3.10 25.74 15.26
C LEU A 580 3.47 26.77 16.35
N LYS A 581 3.14 28.03 16.14
CA LYS A 581 3.23 29.04 17.23
C LYS A 581 2.26 28.63 18.32
N GLN A 582 2.76 28.26 19.50
CA GLN A 582 1.92 28.17 20.69
C GLN A 582 1.43 29.60 21.02
N LYS A 583 0.11 29.77 21.14
CA LYS A 583 -0.43 30.95 21.82
C LYS A 583 0.10 30.89 23.26
N GLU A 584 0.85 31.87 23.66
CA GLU A 584 1.28 32.06 25.06
C GLU A 584 0.02 32.17 25.94
N THR A 585 -0.47 31.08 26.45
CA THR A 585 -1.36 31.03 27.59
C THR A 585 -0.45 30.73 28.78
N ASN A 586 -0.44 31.69 29.68
CA ASN A 586 0.31 31.76 30.90
C ASN A 586 0.33 30.48 31.72
N SER A 587 1.54 30.29 32.33
CA SER A 587 1.85 29.52 33.53
C SER A 587 1.76 27.98 33.48
N ASP A 588 2.85 27.37 33.95
CA ASP A 588 2.99 26.00 34.46
C ASP A 588 3.21 24.86 33.48
N ALA A 589 4.10 25.04 32.53
CA ALA A 589 4.72 23.87 31.84
C ALA A 589 6.26 23.93 31.84
N VAL A 590 6.83 24.10 33.02
CA VAL A 590 8.22 23.70 33.27
C VAL A 590 8.21 22.20 33.54
N ALA A 591 8.66 21.42 32.58
CA ALA A 591 9.02 19.99 32.62
C ALA A 591 8.27 19.06 31.63
N SER A 592 8.03 19.45 30.40
CA SER A 592 7.86 18.41 29.37
C SER A 592 9.09 18.42 28.46
N GLY A 593 9.83 17.31 28.48
CA GLY A 593 11.12 17.14 27.79
C GLY A 593 11.05 17.61 26.34
N LYS A 594 12.17 18.16 25.85
CA LYS A 594 12.39 18.64 24.48
C LYS A 594 12.18 17.51 23.44
N GLY A 595 10.91 17.08 23.24
CA GLY A 595 10.55 16.14 22.21
C GLY A 595 10.61 16.80 20.83
N LEU A 596 10.94 16.02 19.80
CA LEU A 596 10.84 16.48 18.41
C LEU A 596 9.37 16.82 18.10
N SER A 597 9.13 17.99 17.53
CA SER A 597 7.78 18.49 17.18
C SER A 597 7.80 19.25 15.86
N GLY A 598 6.66 19.42 15.24
CA GLY A 598 6.50 20.08 13.95
C GLY A 598 5.76 19.21 12.94
N TRP A 599 5.42 19.79 11.79
CA TRP A 599 4.59 19.11 10.80
C TRP A 599 5.20 17.79 10.27
N VAL A 600 6.53 17.70 10.16
CA VAL A 600 7.22 16.45 9.75
C VAL A 600 7.03 15.37 10.81
N ALA A 601 7.20 15.72 12.10
CA ALA A 601 6.97 14.76 13.18
C ALA A 601 5.50 14.32 13.24
N ASP A 602 4.56 15.24 13.05
CA ASP A 602 3.13 14.95 13.04
C ASP A 602 2.73 14.09 11.82
N ALA A 603 3.28 14.36 10.64
CA ALA A 603 3.08 13.54 9.43
C ALA A 603 3.58 12.10 9.64
N LEU A 604 4.77 11.92 10.20
CA LEU A 604 5.33 10.59 10.51
C LEU A 604 4.49 9.86 11.57
N CYS A 605 3.97 10.58 12.57
CA CYS A 605 3.07 10.00 13.57
C CYS A 605 1.74 9.55 12.94
N LEU A 606 1.15 10.35 12.06
CA LEU A 606 -0.08 10.01 11.32
C LEU A 606 0.12 8.75 10.47
N LEU A 607 1.20 8.68 9.70
CA LEU A 607 1.56 7.50 8.91
C LEU A 607 1.82 6.26 9.79
N CYS A 608 2.41 6.45 10.97
CA CYS A 608 2.69 5.36 11.90
C CYS A 608 1.41 4.77 12.51
N ILE A 609 0.41 5.62 12.78
CA ILE A 609 -0.83 5.26 13.47
C ILE A 609 -1.92 4.80 12.50
N SER A 610 -1.87 5.21 11.22
CA SER A 610 -2.82 4.74 10.21
C SER A 610 -2.78 3.21 10.11
N HIS A 611 -3.93 2.61 9.84
CA HIS A 611 -4.05 1.15 9.71
C HIS A 611 -3.46 0.65 8.38
N CYS A 612 -3.97 1.18 7.27
CA CYS A 612 -3.57 0.74 5.92
C CYS A 612 -2.56 1.68 5.23
N GLY A 613 -2.25 2.83 5.84
CA GLY A 613 -1.50 3.92 5.24
C GLY A 613 -2.41 5.09 4.84
N LEU A 614 -1.82 6.20 4.39
CA LEU A 614 -2.54 7.42 4.04
C LEU A 614 -2.17 7.87 2.63
N ALA A 615 -3.15 8.38 1.89
CA ALA A 615 -2.89 9.07 0.64
C ALA A 615 -2.28 10.46 0.92
N GLU A 616 -1.57 11.03 -0.05
CA GLU A 616 -0.91 12.34 0.14
C GLU A 616 -1.89 13.47 0.46
N ASP A 617 -3.04 13.49 -0.21
CA ASP A 617 -4.12 14.45 0.03
C ASP A 617 -4.78 14.26 1.41
N GLU A 618 -5.01 13.01 1.83
CA GLU A 618 -5.47 12.69 3.18
C GLU A 618 -4.51 13.25 4.23
N LEU A 619 -3.20 13.04 4.04
CA LEU A 619 -2.17 13.49 4.95
C LEU A 619 -2.11 15.02 5.05
N LEU A 620 -2.18 15.74 3.92
CA LEU A 620 -2.19 17.20 3.90
C LEU A 620 -3.44 17.78 4.59
N HIS A 621 -4.61 17.16 4.38
CA HIS A 621 -5.84 17.55 5.10
C HIS A 621 -5.75 17.27 6.61
N LEU A 622 -5.16 16.16 7.00
CA LEU A 622 -4.93 15.84 8.41
C LEU A 622 -4.00 16.85 9.08
N LEU A 623 -2.95 17.30 8.38
CA LEU A 623 -2.08 18.38 8.87
C LEU A 623 -2.84 19.71 9.01
N ASP A 624 -3.73 20.04 8.08
CA ASP A 624 -4.63 21.20 8.22
C ASP A 624 -5.51 21.08 9.47
N MET A 625 -6.02 19.88 9.77
CA MET A 625 -6.83 19.63 10.97
C MET A 625 -6.02 19.75 12.27
N LEU A 626 -4.72 19.42 12.23
CA LEU A 626 -3.80 19.60 13.36
C LEU A 626 -3.43 21.05 13.63
N GLY A 627 -3.76 21.97 12.70
CA GLY A 627 -3.57 23.41 12.86
C GLY A 627 -2.55 24.04 11.94
N TYR A 628 -1.96 23.29 11.01
CA TYR A 628 -1.07 23.84 9.98
C TYR A 628 -1.87 24.54 8.89
N ARG A 629 -2.34 25.76 9.18
CA ARG A 629 -3.25 26.55 8.33
C ARG A 629 -2.67 27.92 8.03
N ASN A 630 -3.27 28.63 7.07
CA ASN A 630 -2.91 29.97 6.67
C ASN A 630 -1.40 30.06 6.32
N ASN A 631 -0.68 30.96 6.99
CA ASN A 631 0.75 31.18 6.78
C ASN A 631 1.67 30.02 7.20
N GLN A 632 1.13 29.05 7.93
CA GLN A 632 1.84 27.85 8.38
C GLN A 632 1.35 26.59 7.64
N LYS A 633 0.56 26.75 6.56
CA LYS A 633 0.03 25.64 5.78
C LYS A 633 1.16 24.83 5.15
N VAL A 634 1.09 23.52 5.31
CA VAL A 634 1.95 22.59 4.59
C VAL A 634 1.37 22.40 3.19
N THR A 635 2.08 22.86 2.19
CA THR A 635 1.66 22.74 0.77
C THR A 635 2.21 21.48 0.13
N THR A 636 1.69 21.13 -1.05
CA THR A 636 2.21 20.02 -1.88
C THR A 636 3.71 20.15 -2.16
N VAL A 637 4.24 21.37 -2.26
CA VAL A 637 5.67 21.60 -2.48
C VAL A 637 6.52 21.21 -1.26
N HIS A 638 6.09 21.60 -0.05
CA HIS A 638 6.79 21.21 1.18
C HIS A 638 6.76 19.69 1.37
N TRP A 639 5.61 19.08 1.08
CA TRP A 639 5.46 17.65 1.12
C TRP A 639 6.33 16.96 0.06
N ALA A 640 6.34 17.43 -1.19
CA ALA A 640 7.15 16.88 -2.27
C ALA A 640 8.65 16.92 -1.94
N ALA A 641 9.14 18.02 -1.33
CA ALA A 641 10.53 18.12 -0.90
C ALA A 641 10.88 17.05 0.17
N PHE A 642 10.03 16.89 1.17
CA PHE A 642 10.20 15.86 2.20
C PHE A 642 10.03 14.46 1.64
N ARG A 643 9.02 14.24 0.80
CA ARG A 643 8.73 12.97 0.16
C ARG A 643 9.89 12.48 -0.71
N ASN A 644 10.49 13.39 -1.48
CA ASN A 644 11.66 13.08 -2.30
C ASN A 644 12.88 12.71 -1.45
N ALA A 645 13.11 13.42 -0.34
CA ALA A 645 14.18 13.10 0.60
C ALA A 645 13.99 11.76 1.32
N THR A 646 12.75 11.30 1.46
CA THR A 646 12.41 10.07 2.20
C THR A 646 11.97 8.92 1.30
N LYS A 647 12.09 9.05 -0.03
CA LYS A 647 11.58 8.09 -1.04
C LYS A 647 12.05 6.64 -0.86
N HIS A 648 13.22 6.43 -0.23
CA HIS A 648 13.75 5.10 0.05
C HIS A 648 13.09 4.43 1.27
N TRP A 649 12.44 5.19 2.14
CA TRP A 649 11.93 4.73 3.45
C TRP A 649 10.44 4.93 3.66
N ILE A 650 9.85 5.90 2.96
CA ILE A 650 8.40 6.07 2.84
C ILE A 650 8.05 5.74 1.39
N GLN A 651 7.31 4.69 1.17
CA GLN A 651 6.93 4.22 -0.16
C GLN A 651 5.44 4.44 -0.40
N GLU A 652 5.09 4.68 -1.66
CA GLU A 652 3.72 4.63 -2.14
C GLU A 652 3.44 3.21 -2.62
N LYS A 653 2.34 2.65 -2.14
CA LYS A 653 1.86 1.32 -2.51
C LYS A 653 1.10 1.38 -3.84
N PRO A 654 0.82 0.23 -4.50
CA PRO A 654 0.03 0.19 -5.73
C PRO A 654 -1.35 0.82 -5.63
N ASP A 655 -1.96 0.89 -4.45
CA ASP A 655 -3.24 1.56 -4.17
C ASP A 655 -3.12 3.07 -3.91
N GLY A 656 -1.91 3.64 -4.03
CA GLY A 656 -1.64 5.06 -3.80
C GLY A 656 -1.47 5.47 -2.34
N LEU A 657 -1.45 4.51 -1.41
CA LEU A 657 -1.27 4.78 0.01
C LEU A 657 0.22 4.79 0.40
N LEU A 658 0.59 5.76 1.22
CA LEU A 658 1.94 5.89 1.76
C LEU A 658 2.11 5.02 3.00
N CYS A 659 3.24 4.33 3.09
CA CYS A 659 3.61 3.54 4.26
C CYS A 659 5.13 3.52 4.48
N PHE A 660 5.55 3.11 5.67
CA PHE A 660 6.97 2.86 5.94
C PHE A 660 7.42 1.57 5.25
N ARG A 661 8.56 1.63 4.58
CA ARG A 661 9.15 0.47 3.91
C ARG A 661 9.74 -0.56 4.88
N HIS A 662 10.20 -0.12 6.05
CA HIS A 662 10.90 -0.98 7.00
C HIS A 662 10.42 -0.76 8.44
N GLN A 663 10.16 -1.86 9.15
CA GLN A 663 9.66 -1.84 10.52
C GLN A 663 10.58 -1.08 11.50
N SER A 664 11.91 -1.08 11.26
CA SER A 664 12.84 -0.33 12.13
C SER A 664 12.58 1.17 12.16
N LEU A 665 12.15 1.77 11.03
CA LEU A 665 11.76 3.18 11.00
C LEU A 665 10.46 3.40 11.78
N ARG A 666 9.46 2.52 11.59
CA ARG A 666 8.19 2.58 12.34
C ARG A 666 8.45 2.51 13.85
N ASN A 667 9.27 1.57 14.29
CA ASN A 667 9.66 1.43 15.71
C ASN A 667 10.35 2.70 16.23
N ALA A 668 11.23 3.30 15.44
CA ALA A 668 11.91 4.54 15.83
C ALA A 668 10.94 5.73 15.95
N VAL A 669 9.95 5.83 15.06
CA VAL A 669 8.88 6.83 15.14
C VAL A 669 8.03 6.60 16.39
N GLU A 670 7.62 5.37 16.66
CA GLU A 670 6.85 5.02 17.86
C GLU A 670 7.60 5.38 19.14
N HIS A 671 8.87 5.03 19.22
CA HIS A 671 9.70 5.31 20.39
C HIS A 671 9.98 6.81 20.55
N LYS A 672 10.52 7.46 19.52
CA LYS A 672 11.02 8.84 19.59
C LYS A 672 9.92 9.90 19.51
N LEU A 673 8.96 9.72 18.62
CA LEU A 673 7.93 10.73 18.34
C LEU A 673 6.66 10.47 19.15
N LEU A 674 6.22 9.22 19.30
CA LEU A 674 5.01 8.88 20.06
C LEU A 674 5.28 8.56 21.53
N GLY A 675 6.54 8.35 21.92
CA GLY A 675 6.92 8.07 23.31
C GLY A 675 6.44 6.70 23.79
N VAL A 676 6.32 5.72 22.88
CA VAL A 676 5.97 4.35 23.24
C VAL A 676 7.21 3.65 23.79
N ILE A 677 7.22 3.39 25.09
CA ILE A 677 8.27 2.57 25.71
C ILE A 677 7.91 1.11 25.39
N THR A 678 8.68 0.47 24.52
CA THR A 678 8.58 -0.98 24.31
C THR A 678 8.96 -1.68 25.62
N PRO A 679 8.11 -2.54 26.17
CA PRO A 679 8.51 -3.30 27.36
C PRO A 679 9.67 -4.22 27.00
N VAL A 680 10.81 -3.97 27.62
CA VAL A 680 11.93 -4.90 27.63
C VAL A 680 11.52 -6.05 28.54
N ARG A 681 11.16 -7.20 27.94
CA ARG A 681 10.74 -8.46 28.55
C ARG A 681 9.26 -8.56 28.95
N GLU A 682 8.55 -9.34 28.17
CA GLU A 682 7.37 -10.06 28.57
C GLU A 682 7.74 -11.06 29.70
N SER A 683 7.59 -10.65 30.93
CA SER A 683 7.61 -11.56 32.08
C SER A 683 6.84 -10.94 33.24
N SER A 684 5.53 -10.93 33.15
CA SER A 684 4.58 -11.23 34.22
C SER A 684 3.13 -10.94 33.80
N PRO A 685 2.16 -11.80 34.20
CA PRO A 685 0.75 -11.70 33.82
C PRO A 685 -0.08 -10.72 34.65
N ASN A 686 0.53 -9.79 35.39
CA ASN A 686 -0.20 -8.80 36.19
C ASN A 686 -0.06 -7.41 35.59
N MET A 687 -0.91 -7.14 34.60
CA MET A 687 -1.00 -5.83 33.93
C MET A 687 -2.36 -5.15 34.19
N SER A 688 -2.52 -4.65 35.38
CA SER A 688 -3.39 -3.51 35.64
C SER A 688 -2.51 -2.25 35.65
N GLN A 689 -2.49 -1.50 34.56
CA GLN A 689 -2.10 -0.09 34.38
C GLN A 689 -1.29 0.12 33.07
N HIS A 690 -1.98 0.00 31.94
CA HIS A 690 -1.52 0.68 30.72
C HIS A 690 -1.75 2.17 30.93
N THR A 691 -0.70 2.92 31.23
CA THR A 691 -0.73 4.38 31.15
C THR A 691 -1.12 4.73 29.71
N VAL A 692 -2.28 5.37 29.55
CA VAL A 692 -2.79 5.78 28.23
C VAL A 692 -1.78 6.75 27.61
N ASN A 693 -1.20 6.40 26.49
CA ASN A 693 -0.33 7.31 25.77
C ASN A 693 -1.18 8.40 25.11
N HIS A 694 -1.30 9.54 25.78
CA HIS A 694 -2.14 10.67 25.36
C HIS A 694 -1.78 11.17 23.94
N LYS A 695 -0.51 11.09 23.56
CA LYS A 695 -0.07 11.52 22.24
C LYS A 695 -0.61 10.61 21.14
N LYS A 696 -0.49 9.29 21.35
CA LYS A 696 -1.06 8.27 20.43
C LYS A 696 -2.58 8.40 20.33
N ALA A 697 -3.27 8.55 21.47
CA ALA A 697 -4.72 8.72 21.52
C ALA A 697 -5.19 9.97 20.76
N ARG A 698 -4.46 11.09 20.86
CA ARG A 698 -4.76 12.32 20.10
C ARG A 698 -4.74 12.07 18.58
N PHE A 699 -3.74 11.36 18.04
CA PHE A 699 -3.66 11.10 16.61
C PHE A 699 -4.78 10.15 16.14
N HIS A 700 -5.12 9.11 16.92
CA HIS A 700 -6.28 8.28 16.62
C HIS A 700 -7.58 9.09 16.56
N GLN A 701 -7.79 10.03 17.48
CA GLN A 701 -8.96 10.92 17.45
C GLN A 701 -8.99 11.84 16.23
N VAL A 702 -7.84 12.35 15.78
CA VAL A 702 -7.76 13.19 14.58
C VAL A 702 -8.12 12.37 13.35
N LEU A 703 -7.56 11.17 13.19
CA LEU A 703 -7.86 10.23 12.09
C LEU A 703 -9.35 9.81 12.13
N MET A 704 -9.88 9.47 13.30
CA MET A 704 -11.30 9.16 13.47
C MET A 704 -12.20 10.29 12.98
N ARG A 705 -11.95 11.54 13.41
CA ARG A 705 -12.73 12.72 12.98
C ARG A 705 -12.61 13.00 11.49
N TYR A 706 -11.45 12.71 10.90
CA TYR A 706 -11.24 12.86 9.47
C TYR A 706 -12.07 11.85 8.68
N PHE A 707 -11.95 10.55 8.98
CA PHE A 707 -12.67 9.50 8.27
C PHE A 707 -14.18 9.51 8.50
N GLN A 708 -14.67 10.02 9.63
CA GLN A 708 -16.10 10.25 9.86
C GLN A 708 -16.74 11.25 8.87
N ARG A 709 -15.93 12.11 8.23
CA ARG A 709 -16.40 13.13 7.27
C ARG A 709 -16.18 12.74 5.82
N GLN A 710 -15.56 11.58 5.55
CA GLN A 710 -15.27 11.12 4.20
C GLN A 710 -16.48 10.44 3.55
N SER A 711 -16.62 10.60 2.23
CA SER A 711 -17.67 9.96 1.43
C SER A 711 -17.24 8.64 0.78
N ILE A 712 -15.95 8.32 0.75
CA ILE A 712 -15.40 7.11 0.14
C ILE A 712 -15.52 5.97 1.14
N PHE A 713 -16.61 5.18 1.03
CA PHE A 713 -16.94 4.11 1.97
C PHE A 713 -15.82 3.09 2.20
N TRP A 714 -15.09 2.71 1.14
CA TRP A 714 -14.00 1.76 1.25
C TRP A 714 -12.88 2.24 2.19
N ARG A 715 -12.45 3.50 2.05
CA ARG A 715 -11.43 4.09 2.94
C ARG A 715 -11.95 4.23 4.37
N VAL A 716 -13.21 4.63 4.52
CA VAL A 716 -13.87 4.73 5.83
C VAL A 716 -13.91 3.36 6.51
N TYR A 717 -14.27 2.31 5.78
CA TYR A 717 -14.32 0.94 6.32
C TYR A 717 -12.95 0.41 6.74
N GLN A 718 -11.89 0.75 5.99
CA GLN A 718 -10.52 0.33 6.30
C GLN A 718 -9.94 0.99 7.55
N GLU A 719 -10.20 2.27 7.78
CA GLU A 719 -9.51 3.08 8.80
C GLU A 719 -10.38 3.38 10.04
N LEU A 720 -11.64 3.77 9.83
CA LEU A 720 -12.47 4.31 10.91
C LEU A 720 -12.71 3.32 12.08
N PRO A 721 -13.13 2.06 11.86
CA PRO A 721 -13.38 1.13 12.95
C PRO A 721 -12.10 0.81 13.74
N TRP A 722 -10.95 0.76 13.07
CA TRP A 722 -9.65 0.62 13.73
C TRP A 722 -9.37 1.77 14.69
N HIS A 723 -9.58 3.02 14.25
CA HIS A 723 -9.35 4.18 15.11
C HIS A 723 -10.36 4.30 16.25
N MET A 724 -11.61 3.89 16.02
CA MET A 724 -12.62 3.79 17.08
C MET A 724 -12.22 2.77 18.15
N LYS A 725 -11.77 1.59 17.75
CA LYS A 725 -11.25 0.55 18.64
C LYS A 725 -10.06 1.05 19.46
N MET A 726 -9.05 1.65 18.79
CA MET A 726 -7.84 2.14 19.45
C MET A 726 -8.10 3.33 20.38
N SER A 727 -9.15 4.11 20.11
CA SER A 727 -9.61 5.21 20.97
C SER A 727 -10.60 4.76 22.05
N ARG A 728 -10.95 3.47 22.10
CA ARG A 728 -11.98 2.90 23.00
C ARG A 728 -13.34 3.59 22.86
N CYS A 729 -13.67 4.03 21.65
CA CYS A 729 -14.96 4.63 21.33
C CYS A 729 -15.97 3.52 21.00
N TRP A 730 -16.37 2.74 22.00
CA TRP A 730 -17.17 1.53 21.82
C TRP A 730 -18.57 1.80 21.27
N GLU A 731 -19.24 2.84 21.78
CA GLU A 731 -20.54 3.27 21.27
C GLU A 731 -20.46 3.68 19.78
N GLY A 732 -19.41 4.46 19.42
CA GLY A 732 -19.16 4.81 18.03
C GLY A 732 -18.89 3.59 17.16
N LEU A 733 -18.08 2.65 17.62
CA LEU A 733 -17.75 1.41 16.91
C LEU A 733 -19.01 0.55 16.71
N CYS A 734 -19.80 0.32 17.78
CA CYS A 734 -21.05 -0.42 17.70
C CYS A 734 -22.02 0.23 16.70
N SER A 735 -22.23 1.55 16.81
CA SER A 735 -23.07 2.31 15.89
C SER A 735 -22.59 2.26 14.43
N PHE A 736 -21.26 2.22 14.22
CA PHE A 736 -20.68 2.12 12.89
C PHE A 736 -20.93 0.73 12.27
N VAL A 737 -20.56 -0.35 12.96
CA VAL A 737 -20.68 -1.72 12.42
C VAL A 737 -22.13 -2.17 12.25
N THR A 738 -23.08 -1.57 12.98
CA THR A 738 -24.51 -1.83 12.86
C THR A 738 -25.26 -0.75 12.08
N SER A 739 -24.57 0.16 11.39
CA SER A 739 -25.26 1.18 10.59
C SER A 739 -25.86 0.57 9.30
N PRO A 740 -27.07 0.96 8.90
CA PRO A 740 -27.67 0.51 7.66
C PRO A 740 -26.80 0.76 6.43
N SER A 741 -26.10 1.90 6.37
CA SER A 741 -25.21 2.25 5.25
C SER A 741 -24.01 1.31 5.12
N ILE A 742 -23.41 0.89 6.22
CA ILE A 742 -22.30 -0.07 6.24
C ILE A 742 -22.82 -1.47 5.93
N THR A 743 -23.97 -1.85 6.46
CA THR A 743 -24.62 -3.14 6.16
C THR A 743 -24.94 -3.25 4.67
N ASP A 744 -25.50 -2.19 4.05
CA ASP A 744 -25.75 -2.15 2.60
C ASP A 744 -24.44 -2.25 1.80
N PHE A 745 -23.44 -1.46 2.18
CA PHE A 745 -22.11 -1.50 1.54
C PHE A 745 -21.51 -2.91 1.56
N ILE A 746 -21.47 -3.56 2.72
CA ILE A 746 -20.89 -4.90 2.87
C ILE A 746 -21.73 -5.94 2.12
N SER A 747 -23.05 -5.84 2.17
CA SER A 747 -23.95 -6.79 1.50
C SER A 747 -23.89 -6.72 -0.04
N LYS A 748 -23.44 -5.59 -0.60
CA LYS A 748 -23.26 -5.39 -2.06
C LYS A 748 -21.90 -5.86 -2.58
N ILE A 749 -20.92 -6.05 -1.72
CA ILE A 749 -19.65 -6.64 -2.13
C ILE A 749 -19.96 -8.07 -2.55
N HIS A 750 -19.91 -8.34 -3.86
CA HIS A 750 -20.04 -9.70 -4.41
C HIS A 750 -18.96 -10.59 -3.76
N ASN A 751 -19.39 -11.65 -3.12
CA ASN A 751 -18.60 -12.43 -2.20
C ASN A 751 -18.01 -11.52 -1.10
N PRO A 752 -18.76 -11.25 0.00
CA PRO A 752 -18.14 -10.67 1.16
C PRO A 752 -16.99 -11.60 1.52
N SER A 753 -15.78 -11.15 1.14
CA SER A 753 -14.58 -11.96 1.33
C SER A 753 -14.59 -12.44 2.78
N LEU A 754 -14.11 -13.63 3.03
CA LEU A 754 -13.92 -14.18 4.39
C LEU A 754 -13.36 -13.09 5.34
N TRP A 755 -12.53 -12.21 4.82
CA TRP A 755 -11.95 -11.05 5.50
C TRP A 755 -12.95 -10.04 6.04
N THR A 756 -13.95 -9.66 5.25
CA THR A 756 -14.96 -8.70 5.71
C THR A 756 -15.74 -9.24 6.89
N ARG A 757 -16.05 -10.55 6.88
CA ARG A 757 -16.69 -11.24 7.99
C ARG A 757 -15.77 -11.38 9.18
N LEU A 758 -14.51 -11.76 8.98
CA LEU A 758 -13.51 -11.87 10.04
C LEU A 758 -13.25 -10.52 10.72
N HIS A 759 -13.18 -9.43 9.97
CA HIS A 759 -13.08 -8.09 10.53
C HIS A 759 -14.28 -7.73 11.41
N LEU A 760 -15.50 -8.04 10.95
CA LEU A 760 -16.69 -7.82 11.75
C LEU A 760 -16.68 -8.66 13.04
N VAL A 761 -16.34 -9.94 12.96
CA VAL A 761 -16.20 -10.82 14.13
C VAL A 761 -15.19 -10.24 15.10
N HIS A 762 -14.02 -9.82 14.61
CA HIS A 762 -12.98 -9.24 15.46
C HIS A 762 -13.45 -7.96 16.17
N TYR A 763 -14.17 -7.08 15.51
CA TYR A 763 -14.72 -5.88 16.16
C TYR A 763 -15.83 -6.25 17.15
N TRP A 764 -16.61 -7.29 16.85
CA TRP A 764 -17.64 -7.77 17.76
C TRP A 764 -17.08 -8.49 18.98
N ASP A 765 -15.99 -9.23 18.88
CA ASP A 765 -15.30 -9.82 20.05
C ASP A 765 -14.93 -8.73 21.05
N VAL A 766 -14.38 -7.61 20.57
CA VAL A 766 -14.02 -6.47 21.41
C VAL A 766 -15.25 -5.76 21.99
N LEU A 767 -16.35 -5.66 21.20
CA LEU A 767 -17.60 -5.07 21.68
C LEU A 767 -18.30 -5.96 22.71
N LEU A 768 -18.25 -7.28 22.55
CA LEU A 768 -18.76 -8.25 23.56
C LEU A 768 -18.01 -8.11 24.89
N GLU A 769 -16.67 -7.99 24.84
CA GLU A 769 -15.86 -7.71 26.03
C GLU A 769 -16.23 -6.37 26.68
N ALA A 770 -16.68 -5.38 25.89
CA ALA A 770 -17.14 -4.10 26.37
C ALA A 770 -18.62 -4.10 26.84
N GLY A 771 -19.31 -5.24 26.75
CA GLY A 771 -20.68 -5.42 27.27
C GLY A 771 -21.81 -5.13 26.28
N TYR A 772 -21.53 -5.06 24.98
CA TYR A 772 -22.57 -4.90 23.94
C TYR A 772 -23.13 -6.24 23.50
N ASP A 773 -24.43 -6.32 23.27
CA ASP A 773 -25.09 -7.52 22.71
C ASP A 773 -25.26 -7.43 21.20
N VAL A 774 -24.82 -8.46 20.50
CA VAL A 774 -24.83 -8.52 19.02
C VAL A 774 -26.25 -8.54 18.48
N SER A 775 -27.12 -9.36 19.06
CA SER A 775 -28.52 -9.52 18.63
C SER A 775 -29.29 -8.21 18.78
N GLU A 776 -29.25 -7.60 19.96
CA GLU A 776 -29.96 -6.34 20.23
C GLU A 776 -29.50 -5.24 19.26
N SER A 777 -28.20 -5.11 19.06
CA SER A 777 -27.65 -4.08 18.21
C SER A 777 -28.03 -4.25 16.74
N PHE A 778 -28.00 -5.47 16.19
CA PHE A 778 -28.38 -5.71 14.80
C PHE A 778 -29.89 -5.73 14.59
N LEU A 779 -30.67 -6.17 15.55
CA LEU A 779 -32.14 -6.07 15.46
C LEU A 779 -32.61 -4.61 15.42
N LEU A 780 -31.93 -3.71 16.15
CA LEU A 780 -32.16 -2.27 16.03
C LEU A 780 -31.79 -1.73 14.64
N CYS A 781 -30.73 -2.28 14.03
CA CYS A 781 -30.35 -1.95 12.66
C CYS A 781 -31.44 -2.39 11.66
N VAL A 782 -31.94 -3.63 11.78
CA VAL A 782 -33.01 -4.17 10.93
C VAL A 782 -34.28 -3.34 11.08
N ALA A 783 -34.67 -2.99 12.29
CA ALA A 783 -35.83 -2.12 12.54
C ALA A 783 -35.69 -0.74 11.86
N LYS A 784 -34.47 -0.16 11.80
CA LYS A 784 -34.22 1.06 11.03
C LYS A 784 -34.35 0.85 9.53
N ILE A 785 -33.84 -0.26 9.00
CA ILE A 785 -33.96 -0.62 7.58
C ILE A 785 -35.46 -0.77 7.18
N GLU A 786 -36.28 -1.34 8.05
CA GLU A 786 -37.72 -1.51 7.83
C GLU A 786 -38.47 -0.18 7.93
N ALA A 787 -38.14 0.69 8.91
CA ALA A 787 -38.84 1.93 9.21
C ALA A 787 -38.64 3.05 8.18
N GLU A 788 -37.59 3.04 7.38
CA GLU A 788 -37.24 4.10 6.41
C GLU A 788 -38.24 4.24 5.24
N GLN A 789 -39.32 3.45 5.19
CA GLN A 789 -40.43 3.66 4.24
C GLN A 789 -41.32 4.85 4.60
N CYS A 790 -41.25 5.40 5.82
CA CYS A 790 -42.29 6.32 6.32
C CYS A 790 -41.95 7.81 6.37
N GLN A 791 -40.71 8.26 6.09
CA GLN A 791 -40.38 9.67 6.24
C GLN A 791 -39.74 10.32 5.02
N LYS A 792 -40.59 10.85 4.12
CA LYS A 792 -40.24 11.99 3.26
C LYS A 792 -40.23 13.25 4.12
N VAL A 793 -39.11 13.61 4.72
CA VAL A 793 -38.97 14.90 5.38
C VAL A 793 -37.70 15.60 4.90
N LYS A 794 -37.94 16.81 4.34
CA LYS A 794 -36.96 17.81 3.98
C LYS A 794 -36.09 18.18 5.20
N LYS A 795 -34.84 17.81 5.23
CA LYS A 795 -33.83 18.44 6.07
C LYS A 795 -32.56 18.76 5.29
N ARG A 796 -32.00 19.93 5.57
CA ARG A 796 -30.76 20.48 4.95
C ARG A 796 -29.53 19.63 5.30
N PRO A 797 -28.52 19.54 4.43
CA PRO A 797 -27.39 18.66 4.62
C PRO A 797 -26.32 19.28 5.55
N THR A 798 -26.31 18.84 6.79
CA THR A 798 -25.10 18.82 7.62
C THR A 798 -24.80 17.36 7.88
N ILE A 799 -24.01 16.78 7.02
CA ILE A 799 -23.97 15.33 6.84
C ILE A 799 -22.71 14.78 7.50
N SER A 800 -22.88 13.97 8.54
CA SER A 800 -21.94 12.91 8.88
C SER A 800 -22.21 11.73 7.93
N VAL A 801 -21.16 11.04 7.48
CA VAL A 801 -21.25 9.87 6.58
C VAL A 801 -22.18 8.76 7.12
N LEU A 802 -22.39 8.73 8.44
CA LEU A 802 -23.31 7.82 9.14
C LEU A 802 -24.80 8.14 8.93
N GLU A 803 -25.13 9.33 8.42
CA GLU A 803 -26.51 9.81 8.17
C GLU A 803 -26.83 9.99 6.67
N CYS A 804 -26.00 9.46 5.76
CA CYS A 804 -26.36 9.38 4.35
C CYS A 804 -27.68 8.59 4.23
N SER A 805 -28.75 9.31 3.99
CA SER A 805 -30.09 8.76 3.81
C SER A 805 -30.06 7.69 2.70
N LEU A 806 -30.47 6.49 3.01
CA LEU A 806 -30.78 5.38 2.11
C LEU A 806 -31.97 5.73 1.17
N SER A 807 -31.96 6.92 0.58
CA SER A 807 -33.12 7.52 -0.10
C SER A 807 -33.62 6.79 -1.35
N GLN A 808 -33.01 5.62 -1.71
CA GLN A 808 -33.42 4.77 -2.82
C GLN A 808 -33.19 3.27 -2.58
N VAL A 809 -33.27 2.78 -1.34
CA VAL A 809 -33.12 1.35 -1.07
C VAL A 809 -34.29 0.59 -1.68
N THR A 810 -34.03 -0.30 -2.60
CA THR A 810 -35.04 -1.17 -3.19
C THR A 810 -35.49 -2.26 -2.20
N ALA A 811 -36.64 -2.91 -2.44
CA ALA A 811 -37.05 -4.05 -1.62
C ALA A 811 -36.01 -5.19 -1.67
N ALA A 812 -35.36 -5.36 -2.82
CA ALA A 812 -34.26 -6.32 -3.00
C ALA A 812 -33.04 -5.99 -2.11
N ASP A 813 -32.65 -4.71 -2.03
CA ASP A 813 -31.54 -4.30 -1.16
C ASP A 813 -31.85 -4.55 0.32
N LYS A 814 -33.09 -4.33 0.75
CA LYS A 814 -33.55 -4.62 2.12
C LYS A 814 -33.45 -6.11 2.45
N CYS A 815 -33.97 -6.95 1.59
CA CYS A 815 -33.91 -8.41 1.76
C CYS A 815 -32.44 -8.87 1.84
N ARG A 816 -31.55 -8.36 0.98
CA ARG A 816 -30.12 -8.68 0.98
C ARG A 816 -29.44 -8.27 2.30
N MET A 817 -29.71 -7.07 2.78
CA MET A 817 -29.19 -6.58 4.05
C MET A 817 -29.64 -7.42 5.24
N ILE A 818 -30.93 -7.79 5.29
CA ILE A 818 -31.49 -8.62 6.37
C ILE A 818 -30.93 -10.04 6.29
N LEU A 819 -30.77 -10.63 5.10
CA LEU A 819 -30.11 -11.93 4.91
C LEU A 819 -28.65 -11.89 5.41
N PHE A 820 -27.92 -10.82 5.08
CA PHE A 820 -26.56 -10.64 5.57
C PHE A 820 -26.51 -10.57 7.11
N VAL A 821 -27.40 -9.81 7.75
CA VAL A 821 -27.49 -9.73 9.21
C VAL A 821 -27.83 -11.10 9.80
N GLY A 822 -28.81 -11.83 9.22
CA GLY A 822 -29.16 -13.16 9.66
C GLY A 822 -27.99 -14.14 9.58
N SER A 823 -27.25 -14.15 8.47
CA SER A 823 -26.06 -14.97 8.29
C SER A 823 -24.97 -14.61 9.29
N PHE A 824 -24.78 -13.31 9.58
CA PHE A 824 -23.83 -12.88 10.60
C PHE A 824 -24.22 -13.27 12.02
N LEU A 825 -25.51 -13.15 12.39
CA LEU A 825 -26.02 -13.61 13.69
C LEU A 825 -25.90 -15.12 13.86
N LYS A 826 -26.18 -15.90 12.80
CA LYS A 826 -25.92 -17.34 12.77
C LYS A 826 -24.45 -17.63 13.11
N LEU A 827 -23.52 -16.92 12.46
CA LEU A 827 -22.09 -17.03 12.68
C LEU A 827 -21.69 -16.74 14.13
N MET A 828 -22.32 -15.74 14.75
CA MET A 828 -22.10 -15.37 16.16
C MET A 828 -22.84 -16.29 17.15
N GLY A 829 -23.42 -17.39 16.70
CA GLY A 829 -24.15 -18.37 17.52
C GLY A 829 -25.54 -17.92 17.97
N LYS A 830 -26.07 -16.82 17.43
CA LYS A 830 -27.42 -16.30 17.76
C LYS A 830 -28.51 -16.91 16.85
N ILE A 831 -28.63 -18.23 16.94
CA ILE A 831 -29.45 -19.07 16.03
C ILE A 831 -30.91 -18.64 15.97
N ASN A 832 -31.57 -18.38 17.11
CA ASN A 832 -32.99 -18.03 17.14
C ASN A 832 -33.30 -16.70 16.43
N ASP A 833 -32.41 -15.71 16.59
CA ASP A 833 -32.58 -14.42 15.93
C ASP A 833 -32.27 -14.50 14.42
N ALA A 834 -31.30 -15.32 14.03
CA ALA A 834 -31.01 -15.62 12.63
C ALA A 834 -32.21 -16.33 11.95
N GLU A 835 -32.79 -17.37 12.56
CA GLU A 835 -33.99 -18.06 12.08
C GLU A 835 -35.14 -17.08 11.83
N ARG A 836 -35.40 -16.23 12.82
CA ARG A 836 -36.48 -15.24 12.74
C ARG A 836 -36.29 -14.25 11.58
N LEU A 837 -35.06 -13.79 11.35
CA LEU A 837 -34.76 -12.90 10.24
C LEU A 837 -34.89 -13.61 8.88
N PHE A 838 -34.41 -14.82 8.74
CA PHE A 838 -34.51 -15.58 7.49
C PHE A 838 -35.96 -15.88 7.15
N LEU A 839 -36.80 -16.27 8.12
CA LEU A 839 -38.22 -16.50 7.93
C LEU A 839 -38.97 -15.22 7.54
N SER A 840 -38.62 -14.07 8.14
CA SER A 840 -39.18 -12.76 7.76
C SER A 840 -38.87 -12.41 6.31
N VAL A 841 -37.63 -12.66 5.86
CA VAL A 841 -37.24 -12.43 4.46
C VAL A 841 -37.96 -13.38 3.51
N GLU A 842 -38.09 -14.67 3.84
CA GLU A 842 -38.88 -15.63 3.03
C GLU A 842 -40.29 -15.13 2.86
N GLU A 843 -40.96 -14.68 3.92
CA GLU A 843 -42.32 -14.15 3.86
C GLU A 843 -42.47 -12.91 2.95
N MET A 844 -41.50 -11.95 3.06
CA MET A 844 -41.44 -10.77 2.20
C MET A 844 -41.28 -11.15 0.71
N LEU A 845 -40.41 -12.13 0.44
CA LEU A 845 -40.09 -12.56 -0.93
C LEU A 845 -41.17 -13.40 -1.58
N LEU A 846 -41.96 -14.17 -0.82
CA LEU A 846 -43.11 -14.91 -1.31
C LEU A 846 -44.22 -13.98 -1.84
N GLN A 847 -44.27 -12.73 -1.34
CA GLN A 847 -45.19 -11.70 -1.83
C GLN A 847 -44.71 -11.00 -3.13
N SER A 848 -43.42 -11.23 -3.53
CA SER A 848 -42.78 -10.54 -4.66
C SER A 848 -42.18 -11.53 -5.67
N PRO A 849 -42.94 -12.04 -6.63
CA PRO A 849 -42.48 -13.10 -7.55
C PRO A 849 -41.30 -12.74 -8.47
N SER A 850 -40.92 -11.48 -8.54
CA SER A 850 -39.78 -11.02 -9.37
C SER A 850 -38.42 -11.20 -8.72
N MET A 851 -38.34 -11.66 -7.45
CA MET A 851 -37.08 -11.75 -6.67
C MET A 851 -36.71 -13.20 -6.34
N THR A 852 -36.76 -14.06 -7.29
CA THR A 852 -36.67 -15.50 -7.06
C THR A 852 -35.27 -15.97 -6.68
N GLU A 853 -34.21 -15.36 -7.18
CA GLU A 853 -32.82 -15.67 -6.76
C GLU A 853 -32.62 -15.43 -5.26
N MET A 854 -33.16 -14.34 -4.73
CA MET A 854 -33.10 -14.05 -3.31
C MET A 854 -33.96 -14.99 -2.47
N LEU A 855 -35.09 -15.42 -2.99
CA LEU A 855 -35.94 -16.42 -2.32
C LEU A 855 -35.20 -17.76 -2.19
N LEU A 856 -34.47 -18.18 -3.23
CA LEU A 856 -33.64 -19.36 -3.20
C LEU A 856 -32.53 -19.24 -2.14
N LYS A 857 -31.85 -18.09 -2.09
CA LYS A 857 -30.83 -17.82 -1.08
C LYS A 857 -31.39 -17.86 0.34
N ALA A 858 -32.58 -17.29 0.56
CA ALA A 858 -33.21 -17.30 1.88
C ALA A 858 -33.60 -18.73 2.29
N GLN A 859 -34.20 -19.52 1.39
CA GLN A 859 -34.59 -20.89 1.66
C GLN A 859 -33.40 -21.81 1.91
N ASN A 860 -32.28 -21.62 1.19
CA ASN A 860 -31.05 -22.33 1.44
C ASN A 860 -30.49 -21.97 2.81
N ALA A 861 -30.41 -20.69 3.17
CA ALA A 861 -29.91 -20.26 4.47
C ALA A 861 -30.73 -20.83 5.64
N ILE A 862 -32.06 -20.96 5.47
CA ILE A 862 -32.95 -21.62 6.44
C ILE A 862 -32.66 -23.13 6.49
N GLY A 863 -32.52 -23.77 5.32
CA GLY A 863 -32.19 -25.19 5.23
C GLY A 863 -30.87 -25.52 5.93
N GLU A 864 -29.83 -24.75 5.68
CA GLU A 864 -28.52 -24.87 6.33
C GLU A 864 -28.60 -24.65 7.85
N LEU A 865 -29.33 -23.61 8.27
CA LEU A 865 -29.54 -23.36 9.70
C LEU A 865 -30.14 -24.58 10.40
N TYR A 866 -31.18 -25.19 9.80
CA TYR A 866 -31.82 -26.37 10.40
C TYR A 866 -30.92 -27.61 10.42
N LEU A 867 -30.05 -27.76 9.41
CA LEU A 867 -29.02 -28.82 9.42
C LEU A 867 -28.03 -28.65 10.59
N GLU A 868 -27.52 -27.46 10.76
CA GLU A 868 -26.52 -27.17 11.81
C GLU A 868 -27.07 -27.39 13.22
N ILE A 869 -28.38 -27.17 13.43
CA ILE A 869 -29.04 -27.45 14.73
C ILE A 869 -29.56 -28.89 14.85
N GLY A 870 -29.27 -29.75 13.87
CA GLY A 870 -29.64 -31.16 13.89
C GLY A 870 -31.09 -31.45 13.51
N MET A 871 -31.84 -30.46 12.97
CA MET A 871 -33.23 -30.64 12.51
C MET A 871 -33.27 -31.05 11.03
N THR A 872 -32.72 -32.20 10.68
CA THR A 872 -32.47 -32.65 9.30
C THR A 872 -33.75 -32.71 8.45
N GLU A 873 -34.89 -33.16 8.99
CA GLU A 873 -36.15 -33.20 8.27
C GLU A 873 -36.65 -31.82 7.86
N LYS A 874 -36.54 -30.83 8.74
CA LYS A 874 -36.89 -29.45 8.40
C LYS A 874 -35.93 -28.88 7.35
N GLY A 875 -34.63 -29.11 7.50
CA GLY A 875 -33.62 -28.70 6.54
C GLY A 875 -33.91 -29.25 5.15
N LEU A 876 -34.18 -30.54 5.05
CA LEU A 876 -34.52 -31.19 3.80
C LEU A 876 -35.82 -30.58 3.16
N THR A 877 -36.83 -30.28 3.97
CA THR A 877 -38.06 -29.63 3.50
C THR A 877 -37.78 -28.28 2.82
N TYR A 878 -36.85 -27.48 3.40
CA TYR A 878 -36.48 -26.16 2.81
C TYR A 878 -35.64 -26.30 1.54
N PHE A 879 -34.73 -27.25 1.46
CA PHE A 879 -34.02 -27.55 0.21
C PHE A 879 -34.93 -28.07 -0.88
N GLN A 880 -35.94 -28.88 -0.56
CA GLN A 880 -36.95 -29.32 -1.51
C GLN A 880 -37.85 -28.13 -2.01
N LYS A 881 -38.18 -27.18 -1.13
CA LYS A 881 -38.89 -25.94 -1.53
C LYS A 881 -38.01 -25.11 -2.48
N ALA A 882 -36.75 -24.89 -2.13
CA ALA A 882 -35.79 -24.18 -2.96
C ALA A 882 -35.65 -24.84 -4.34
N TRP A 883 -35.48 -26.17 -4.38
CA TRP A 883 -35.44 -26.95 -5.61
C TRP A 883 -36.72 -26.83 -6.45
N SER A 884 -37.89 -26.90 -5.83
CA SER A 884 -39.17 -26.75 -6.51
C SER A 884 -39.34 -25.36 -7.12
N ASN A 885 -38.87 -24.33 -6.45
CA ASN A 885 -38.86 -22.98 -6.95
C ASN A 885 -37.88 -22.80 -8.13
N LEU A 886 -36.72 -23.40 -8.04
CA LEU A 886 -35.71 -23.37 -9.10
C LEU A 886 -36.20 -24.05 -10.39
N LEU A 887 -36.88 -25.18 -10.29
CA LEU A 887 -37.45 -25.89 -11.45
C LEU A 887 -38.55 -25.10 -12.17
N ARG A 888 -39.17 -24.12 -11.54
CA ARG A 888 -40.20 -23.24 -12.17
C ARG A 888 -39.57 -22.17 -13.06
N PHE A 889 -38.23 -21.97 -12.97
CA PHE A 889 -37.54 -21.04 -13.87
C PHE A 889 -37.22 -21.71 -15.20
N THR A 890 -37.49 -21.03 -16.26
CA THR A 890 -37.04 -21.40 -17.59
C THR A 890 -35.52 -21.26 -17.67
N LEU A 891 -34.85 -22.30 -18.09
CA LEU A 891 -33.40 -22.51 -18.25
C LEU A 891 -32.72 -21.50 -19.21
N SER A 892 -33.19 -20.28 -19.36
CA SER A 892 -32.65 -19.30 -20.30
C SER A 892 -31.44 -18.54 -19.81
N ASP A 893 -31.07 -18.61 -18.51
CA ASP A 893 -29.95 -17.89 -17.92
C ASP A 893 -28.83 -18.82 -17.47
N LEU A 894 -27.61 -18.53 -17.92
CA LEU A 894 -26.37 -19.26 -17.51
C LEU A 894 -26.19 -19.27 -15.99
N LYS A 895 -26.58 -18.20 -15.28
CA LYS A 895 -26.52 -18.08 -13.81
C LYS A 895 -27.44 -19.09 -13.11
N THR A 896 -28.62 -19.33 -13.66
CA THR A 896 -29.56 -20.36 -13.16
C THR A 896 -29.04 -21.78 -13.32
N SER A 897 -28.18 -22.05 -14.30
CA SER A 897 -27.56 -23.36 -14.49
C SER A 897 -26.48 -23.69 -13.46
N GLN A 898 -25.70 -22.70 -12.99
CA GLN A 898 -24.72 -22.88 -11.91
C GLN A 898 -25.44 -23.12 -10.57
N GLU A 899 -26.46 -22.35 -10.27
CA GLU A 899 -27.27 -22.54 -9.07
C GLU A 899 -27.99 -23.88 -9.07
N LEU A 900 -28.43 -24.37 -10.22
CA LEU A 900 -29.00 -25.71 -10.41
C LEU A 900 -28.00 -26.82 -10.05
N MET A 901 -26.75 -26.68 -10.47
CA MET A 901 -25.68 -27.66 -10.15
C MET A 901 -25.33 -27.66 -8.67
N ARG A 902 -25.30 -26.50 -8.05
CA ARG A 902 -25.08 -26.33 -6.62
C ARG A 902 -26.18 -26.99 -5.80
N GLN A 903 -27.44 -26.73 -6.15
CA GLN A 903 -28.61 -27.34 -5.50
C GLN A 903 -28.67 -28.86 -5.69
N LYS A 904 -28.24 -29.38 -6.86
CA LYS A 904 -28.08 -30.82 -7.07
C LYS A 904 -27.04 -31.45 -6.15
N GLY A 905 -25.92 -30.77 -5.95
CA GLY A 905 -24.86 -31.21 -5.04
C GLY A 905 -25.39 -31.38 -3.61
N TRP A 906 -26.10 -30.37 -3.13
CA TRP A 906 -26.69 -30.34 -1.79
C TRP A 906 -27.75 -31.43 -1.57
N LEU A 907 -28.63 -31.65 -2.53
CA LEU A 907 -29.63 -32.71 -2.44
C LEU A 907 -29.03 -34.11 -2.47
N LEU A 908 -27.94 -34.32 -3.26
CA LEU A 908 -27.17 -35.56 -3.28
C LEU A 908 -26.49 -35.83 -1.94
N GLU A 909 -25.87 -34.80 -1.37
CA GLU A 909 -25.19 -34.89 -0.08
C GLU A 909 -26.18 -35.18 1.06
N MET A 910 -27.36 -34.57 1.02
CA MET A 910 -28.44 -34.85 1.97
C MET A 910 -29.04 -36.25 1.82
N CYS A 911 -29.15 -36.78 0.61
CA CYS A 911 -29.60 -38.17 0.39
C CYS A 911 -28.56 -39.19 0.94
N LEU A 912 -27.28 -38.87 0.82
CA LEU A 912 -26.17 -39.69 1.36
C LEU A 912 -26.06 -39.65 2.89
N LEU A 913 -26.58 -38.60 3.54
CA LEU A 913 -26.62 -38.48 5.02
C LEU A 913 -27.86 -39.15 5.64
N GLN A 914 -28.86 -39.53 4.85
CA GLN A 914 -30.09 -40.25 5.30
C GLN A 914 -29.94 -41.78 5.21
N ASP A 915 -28.99 -42.32 4.42
CA ASP A 915 -28.59 -43.71 4.38
C ASP A 915 -27.50 -43.97 5.41
#